data_d102e504dcd72d41cad07c7fe761f79e
#
_entry.id   d102e504dcd72d41cad07c7fe761f79e
#
_cell.length_a   1.000
_cell.length_b   1.000
_cell.length_c   1.000
_cell.angle_alpha   90.00
_cell.angle_beta   90.00
_cell.angle_gamma   90.00
#
_symmetry.space_group_name_H-M   'P 1'
#
loop_
_entity.id
_entity.type
_entity.pdbx_description
1 polymer ?
#
loop_
_entity_poly.entity_id
_entity_poly.type
_entity_poly.pdbx_seq_one_letter_code
_entity_poly.pdbx_strand_id
1 'polypeptide(L)'
;MGFHHLLFFSVLLLLHSFLVFTKAQLPGFISLDCGGEKNHTDNLGLEWTPDDQIIYGTTSKISIENETRQQYQTLRYFPADNRKYCYSLNVKSRTRYLIRATFLYGNFDNNNVYPKFDISLGPTHWATIVISDANTIESQELIFLASDPTVSVCLSNSTTGQPFISTLELRQFNGSVYLTPFEDQFFLSVSARINFGADNDDPVRYPDDPFDRIWQSDSVKKANYLVDVAAGTQKVSTKLPIDIGKDELPPQKVMQTAVVGRTGSLTYRLNLDGFPGFGWAYTYFAEIEDLNLDQTRKFRLVLPGAPDLSKAIVNIQENAQGNYRVYEPGFYNISLPFVLSFKFTKTDDSTEGPLVNAMEISKYIRISGGSFDGAVAANLVSGYKSLDWAQEGGDPCLPVPWSWLECNSDPQPKIISVKLSSKNISGSIPSELTKLSSLEELWLDGNAFTGSILDFTGCPNLKIIHLENNQLTGGIPSSLADLPHLHKLYVQNNLLSGHVPPGLLNKNIVLNYTGNDKLHKKTSGGRLNKYIIFGLAIGAGALLIGFISSCLIIRQRKKDHKKEPEVSFHVSSMSNATTSEGAQSFTLSELRSATDNFQKKVGSGGFGTVYYGKLNDGKEIAVKILGNSNIQQGKKEFANEVSLLSRIHHRNLVKFYGFCQEEGKDILVYEFMHNGTLKEHLYGPLAKENRLKWIKRLEIAEESAKGIEYLHTGCVPSIIHRDLKTSNILLDNNMKAKVSDFGLSKLAIDGISHVSSIVRGTLGYLDPEYYISNHLTEKSDIYSFGVILLELISGKEAISNESFGINCRNIVQWAKVHIENGDIQGIIDPSLGDEYDIQSMWKVAEKALMCVQPHANTRPSMSEIIKEIQDAILIERGAGSSEEISRNSFNSSLNMGVGVDPYVSFHESIALPSAR
;
A
#
# COMPACT_ATOMS: atom_id res chain seq x y z
N MET A 1 -27.69 -63.73 -41.43
CA MET A 1 -26.38 -63.05 -41.10
C MET A 1 -26.37 -61.53 -41.18
N GLY A 2 -27.36 -60.89 -41.83
CA GLY A 2 -27.35 -59.41 -41.94
C GLY A 2 -27.79 -58.59 -40.72
N PHE A 3 -28.62 -59.16 -39.81
CA PHE A 3 -29.17 -58.45 -38.70
C PHE A 3 -28.19 -58.28 -37.50
N HIS A 4 -27.26 -59.20 -37.29
CA HIS A 4 -26.26 -59.13 -36.25
C HIS A 4 -25.15 -58.13 -36.55
N HIS A 5 -24.78 -57.94 -37.81
CA HIS A 5 -23.80 -56.94 -38.22
C HIS A 5 -24.33 -55.52 -38.10
N LEU A 6 -25.62 -55.28 -38.35
CA LEU A 6 -26.21 -53.95 -38.18
C LEU A 6 -26.30 -53.55 -36.72
N LEU A 7 -26.63 -54.49 -35.82
CA LEU A 7 -26.71 -54.24 -34.38
C LEU A 7 -25.32 -53.98 -33.78
N PHE A 8 -24.29 -54.72 -34.29
CA PHE A 8 -22.91 -54.50 -33.81
C PHE A 8 -22.35 -53.13 -34.27
N PHE A 9 -22.68 -52.70 -35.49
CA PHE A 9 -22.27 -51.36 -35.95
C PHE A 9 -23.06 -50.24 -35.25
N SER A 10 -24.33 -50.43 -34.94
CA SER A 10 -25.06 -49.41 -34.16
C SER A 10 -24.62 -49.37 -32.70
N VAL A 11 -24.26 -50.46 -32.10
CA VAL A 11 -23.66 -50.46 -30.75
C VAL A 11 -22.24 -49.89 -30.76
N LEU A 12 -21.44 -50.15 -31.79
CA LEU A 12 -20.12 -49.52 -31.96
C LEU A 12 -20.19 -48.03 -32.24
N LEU A 13 -21.19 -47.57 -33.01
CA LEU A 13 -21.49 -46.15 -33.24
C LEU A 13 -22.01 -45.46 -31.98
N LEU A 14 -22.86 -46.13 -31.20
CA LEU A 14 -23.30 -45.64 -29.90
C LEU A 14 -22.17 -45.64 -28.86
N LEU A 15 -21.29 -46.63 -28.87
CA LEU A 15 -20.07 -46.62 -28.06
C LEU A 15 -19.05 -45.56 -28.53
N HIS A 16 -18.97 -45.33 -29.83
CA HIS A 16 -18.10 -44.19 -30.33
C HIS A 16 -18.71 -42.83 -30.04
N SER A 17 -20.03 -42.67 -30.06
CA SER A 17 -20.71 -41.42 -29.64
C SER A 17 -20.70 -41.21 -28.13
N PHE A 18 -20.52 -42.29 -27.33
CA PHE A 18 -20.28 -42.20 -25.88
C PHE A 18 -18.84 -41.99 -25.52
N LEU A 19 -17.89 -42.13 -26.43
CA LEU A 19 -16.43 -41.93 -26.21
C LEU A 19 -15.91 -40.53 -26.60
N VAL A 20 -16.77 -39.69 -27.18
CA VAL A 20 -16.53 -38.24 -27.17
C VAL A 20 -17.08 -37.69 -25.84
N PHE A 21 -16.47 -38.15 -24.75
CA PHE A 21 -16.51 -37.36 -23.52
C PHE A 21 -15.75 -36.05 -23.82
N THR A 22 -16.46 -35.05 -24.29
CA THR A 22 -16.07 -33.68 -23.99
C THR A 22 -15.89 -33.64 -22.47
N LYS A 23 -14.64 -33.47 -22.01
CA LYS A 23 -14.39 -33.27 -20.59
C LYS A 23 -15.23 -32.04 -20.22
N ALA A 24 -16.37 -32.25 -19.59
CA ALA A 24 -17.21 -31.17 -19.16
C ALA A 24 -16.43 -30.33 -18.15
N GLN A 25 -16.48 -29.04 -18.31
CA GLN A 25 -15.92 -28.08 -17.35
C GLN A 25 -16.30 -28.47 -15.93
N LEU A 26 -15.37 -28.39 -14.99
CA LEU A 26 -15.63 -28.75 -13.59
C LEU A 26 -16.76 -27.87 -13.01
N PRO A 27 -17.64 -28.43 -12.16
CA PRO A 27 -18.64 -27.64 -11.46
C PRO A 27 -17.99 -26.54 -10.64
N GLY A 28 -18.56 -25.34 -10.69
CA GLY A 28 -18.06 -24.17 -9.93
C GLY A 28 -17.08 -23.30 -10.68
N PHE A 29 -16.80 -23.58 -11.96
CA PHE A 29 -16.08 -22.65 -12.83
C PHE A 29 -17.01 -21.52 -13.25
N ILE A 30 -16.50 -20.30 -13.17
CA ILE A 30 -17.12 -19.08 -13.70
C ILE A 30 -16.08 -18.42 -14.60
N SER A 31 -16.47 -18.06 -15.82
CA SER A 31 -15.66 -17.29 -16.75
C SER A 31 -16.52 -16.16 -17.31
N LEU A 32 -16.24 -14.93 -16.89
CA LEU A 32 -16.93 -13.73 -17.35
C LEU A 32 -16.14 -13.07 -18.46
N ASP A 33 -16.79 -12.89 -19.61
CA ASP A 33 -16.35 -12.03 -20.69
C ASP A 33 -16.89 -10.62 -20.42
N CYS A 34 -16.04 -9.76 -19.86
CA CYS A 34 -16.45 -8.44 -19.41
C CYS A 34 -16.69 -7.53 -20.61
N GLY A 35 -17.95 -7.13 -20.78
CA GLY A 35 -18.39 -6.39 -21.96
C GLY A 35 -18.76 -7.24 -23.17
N GLY A 36 -18.71 -8.57 -23.05
CA GLY A 36 -19.21 -9.51 -24.06
C GLY A 36 -20.72 -9.40 -24.27
N GLU A 37 -21.20 -9.78 -25.45
CA GLU A 37 -22.62 -9.70 -25.80
C GLU A 37 -23.36 -11.06 -25.74
N LYS A 38 -22.61 -12.17 -25.79
CA LYS A 38 -23.18 -13.53 -25.89
C LYS A 38 -22.28 -14.57 -25.24
N ASN A 39 -22.94 -15.62 -24.74
CA ASN A 39 -22.21 -16.81 -24.32
C ASN A 39 -21.42 -17.41 -25.50
N HIS A 40 -20.23 -17.86 -25.21
CA HIS A 40 -19.41 -18.58 -26.19
C HIS A 40 -18.53 -19.61 -25.48
N THR A 41 -18.00 -20.55 -26.26
CA THR A 41 -17.03 -21.53 -25.79
C THR A 41 -15.72 -21.27 -26.54
N ASP A 42 -14.63 -21.16 -25.80
CA ASP A 42 -13.31 -20.94 -26.42
C ASP A 42 -12.70 -22.24 -26.96
N ASN A 43 -11.53 -22.16 -27.57
CA ASN A 43 -10.79 -23.29 -28.15
C ASN A 43 -10.29 -24.29 -27.11
N LEU A 44 -10.31 -23.93 -25.84
CA LEU A 44 -9.95 -24.83 -24.74
C LEU A 44 -11.19 -25.60 -24.22
N GLY A 45 -12.39 -25.22 -24.68
CA GLY A 45 -13.65 -25.79 -24.20
C GLY A 45 -14.19 -25.12 -22.92
N LEU A 46 -13.67 -23.94 -22.57
CA LEU A 46 -14.21 -23.14 -21.45
C LEU A 46 -15.41 -22.33 -21.92
N GLU A 47 -16.47 -22.36 -21.09
CA GLU A 47 -17.70 -21.62 -21.34
C GLU A 47 -17.60 -20.22 -20.76
N TRP A 48 -17.77 -19.20 -21.59
CA TRP A 48 -17.74 -17.80 -21.24
C TRP A 48 -19.11 -17.18 -21.27
N THR A 49 -19.43 -16.38 -20.26
CA THR A 49 -20.70 -15.67 -20.15
C THR A 49 -20.45 -14.16 -20.04
N PRO A 50 -21.32 -13.33 -20.66
CA PRO A 50 -21.26 -11.89 -20.47
C PRO A 50 -21.47 -11.50 -19.00
N ASP A 51 -20.97 -10.31 -18.65
CA ASP A 51 -21.17 -9.72 -17.33
C ASP A 51 -22.43 -8.84 -17.24
N ASP A 52 -23.54 -9.28 -17.82
CA ASP A 52 -24.82 -8.56 -17.93
C ASP A 52 -25.43 -8.14 -16.59
N GLN A 53 -25.00 -8.76 -15.50
CA GLN A 53 -25.46 -8.43 -14.14
C GLN A 53 -24.84 -7.12 -13.62
N ILE A 54 -23.83 -6.60 -14.29
CA ILE A 54 -23.18 -5.34 -13.94
C ILE A 54 -23.90 -4.20 -14.63
N ILE A 55 -24.57 -3.38 -13.82
CA ILE A 55 -25.41 -2.26 -14.30
C ILE A 55 -24.66 -0.95 -14.46
N TYR A 56 -23.40 -0.88 -14.09
CA TYR A 56 -22.52 0.29 -14.17
C TYR A 56 -21.29 0.01 -15.04
N GLY A 57 -20.60 1.07 -15.45
CA GLY A 57 -19.53 1.00 -16.42
C GLY A 57 -20.04 0.95 -17.87
N THR A 58 -19.11 1.05 -18.79
CA THR A 58 -19.38 1.06 -20.25
C THR A 58 -18.58 -0.06 -20.91
N THR A 59 -19.16 -0.72 -21.89
CA THR A 59 -18.45 -1.75 -22.66
C THR A 59 -17.77 -1.13 -23.87
N SER A 60 -16.61 -1.66 -24.24
CA SER A 60 -15.89 -1.27 -25.46
C SER A 60 -15.37 -2.49 -26.19
N LYS A 61 -15.33 -2.39 -27.52
CA LYS A 61 -14.66 -3.37 -28.37
C LYS A 61 -13.25 -2.89 -28.62
N ILE A 62 -12.31 -3.83 -28.58
CA ILE A 62 -10.92 -3.59 -28.91
C ILE A 62 -10.50 -4.50 -30.07
N SER A 63 -9.53 -4.06 -30.84
CA SER A 63 -8.97 -4.86 -31.94
C SER A 63 -7.46 -4.78 -31.87
N ILE A 64 -6.84 -5.92 -31.59
CA ILE A 64 -5.38 -6.05 -31.55
C ILE A 64 -4.98 -7.03 -32.63
N GLU A 65 -3.93 -6.68 -33.37
CA GLU A 65 -3.38 -7.52 -34.41
C GLU A 65 -2.96 -8.88 -33.82
N ASN A 66 -3.42 -9.98 -34.46
CA ASN A 66 -3.19 -11.37 -34.04
C ASN A 66 -3.93 -11.84 -32.75
N GLU A 67 -4.76 -11.04 -32.09
CA GLU A 67 -5.60 -11.53 -31.01
C GLU A 67 -6.93 -12.07 -31.57
N THR A 68 -7.13 -13.37 -31.49
CA THR A 68 -8.30 -14.07 -32.05
C THR A 68 -9.27 -14.59 -30.99
N ARG A 69 -8.87 -14.58 -29.72
CA ARG A 69 -9.70 -15.08 -28.61
C ARG A 69 -10.83 -14.10 -28.34
N GLN A 70 -12.06 -14.57 -28.41
CA GLN A 70 -13.26 -13.73 -28.33
C GLN A 70 -13.31 -12.94 -27.01
N GLN A 71 -12.99 -13.56 -25.89
CA GLN A 71 -12.98 -12.94 -24.56
C GLN A 71 -11.98 -11.79 -24.39
N TYR A 72 -11.10 -11.54 -25.35
CA TYR A 72 -10.16 -10.43 -25.37
C TYR A 72 -10.46 -9.41 -26.45
N GLN A 73 -11.63 -9.49 -27.09
CA GLN A 73 -12.09 -8.50 -28.08
C GLN A 73 -13.02 -7.45 -27.44
N THR A 74 -13.38 -7.63 -26.18
CA THR A 74 -14.23 -6.74 -25.40
C THR A 74 -13.62 -6.46 -24.04
N LEU A 75 -14.05 -5.36 -23.44
CA LEU A 75 -13.76 -5.03 -22.06
C LEU A 75 -14.90 -4.16 -21.47
N ARG A 76 -14.96 -4.09 -20.14
CA ARG A 76 -15.77 -3.13 -19.42
C ARG A 76 -14.87 -2.14 -18.72
N TYR A 77 -15.14 -0.83 -18.89
CA TYR A 77 -14.41 0.24 -18.22
C TYR A 77 -15.33 1.11 -17.38
N PHE A 78 -14.75 1.78 -16.40
CA PHE A 78 -15.45 2.55 -15.38
C PHE A 78 -14.95 3.99 -15.36
N PRO A 79 -15.74 4.95 -14.85
CA PRO A 79 -15.28 6.32 -14.66
C PRO A 79 -14.03 6.38 -13.77
N ALA A 80 -13.13 7.31 -14.10
CA ALA A 80 -11.97 7.63 -13.27
C ALA A 80 -12.39 8.58 -12.13
N ASP A 81 -13.16 8.05 -11.19
CA ASP A 81 -13.68 8.75 -10.02
C ASP A 81 -13.25 8.06 -8.71
N ASN A 82 -13.79 8.47 -7.58
CA ASN A 82 -13.45 7.91 -6.27
C ASN A 82 -14.35 6.72 -5.85
N ARG A 83 -15.09 6.13 -6.79
CA ARG A 83 -15.99 5.01 -6.50
C ARG A 83 -15.29 3.66 -6.58
N LYS A 84 -15.90 2.68 -5.91
CA LYS A 84 -15.59 1.26 -6.11
C LYS A 84 -16.60 0.62 -7.06
N TYR A 85 -16.10 -0.11 -8.03
CA TYR A 85 -16.87 -0.86 -9.00
C TYR A 85 -16.64 -2.35 -8.79
N CYS A 86 -17.65 -3.07 -8.33
CA CYS A 86 -17.50 -4.42 -7.80
C CYS A 86 -18.30 -5.47 -8.56
N TYR A 87 -17.64 -6.59 -8.84
CA TYR A 87 -18.25 -7.85 -9.29
C TYR A 87 -18.54 -8.72 -8.06
N SER A 88 -19.77 -9.15 -7.86
CA SER A 88 -20.15 -10.05 -6.79
C SER A 88 -20.31 -11.48 -7.34
N LEU A 89 -19.49 -12.41 -6.85
CA LEU A 89 -19.48 -13.80 -7.30
C LEU A 89 -20.01 -14.71 -6.20
N ASN A 90 -20.87 -15.66 -6.58
CA ASN A 90 -21.36 -16.68 -5.67
C ASN A 90 -20.29 -17.76 -5.47
N VAL A 91 -19.99 -18.08 -4.23
CA VAL A 91 -19.01 -19.08 -3.82
C VAL A 91 -19.62 -20.01 -2.75
N LYS A 92 -18.99 -21.14 -2.52
CA LYS A 92 -19.34 -22.02 -1.39
C LYS A 92 -18.41 -21.70 -0.24
N SER A 93 -18.98 -21.35 0.92
CA SER A 93 -18.20 -21.14 2.14
C SER A 93 -17.30 -22.34 2.45
N ARG A 94 -16.13 -22.09 3.04
CA ARG A 94 -15.11 -23.08 3.37
C ARG A 94 -14.60 -23.89 2.18
N THR A 95 -14.60 -23.28 1.00
CA THR A 95 -14.10 -23.87 -0.24
C THR A 95 -13.00 -22.98 -0.81
N ARG A 96 -11.95 -23.59 -1.34
CA ARG A 96 -10.82 -22.86 -1.94
C ARG A 96 -11.08 -22.58 -3.40
N TYR A 97 -10.65 -21.39 -3.81
CA TYR A 97 -10.80 -20.91 -5.18
C TYR A 97 -9.52 -20.25 -5.67
N LEU A 98 -9.25 -20.39 -6.97
CA LEU A 98 -8.41 -19.47 -7.71
C LEU A 98 -9.31 -18.45 -8.36
N ILE A 99 -8.99 -17.18 -8.21
CA ILE A 99 -9.60 -16.08 -8.96
C ILE A 99 -8.54 -15.44 -9.86
N ARG A 100 -8.91 -15.18 -11.11
CA ARG A 100 -8.05 -14.56 -12.11
C ARG A 100 -8.76 -13.37 -12.72
N ALA A 101 -8.13 -12.20 -12.67
CA ALA A 101 -8.56 -11.00 -13.35
C ALA A 101 -7.57 -10.67 -14.47
N THR A 102 -8.07 -10.40 -15.68
CA THR A 102 -7.22 -10.15 -16.85
C THR A 102 -7.59 -8.83 -17.50
N PHE A 103 -6.55 -8.11 -17.92
CA PHE A 103 -6.62 -6.75 -18.44
C PHE A 103 -5.87 -6.66 -19.77
N LEU A 104 -6.56 -6.33 -20.85
CA LEU A 104 -6.00 -6.02 -22.15
C LEU A 104 -6.50 -4.65 -22.58
N TYR A 105 -5.62 -3.65 -22.62
CA TYR A 105 -6.01 -2.25 -22.78
C TYR A 105 -6.49 -1.93 -24.19
N GLY A 106 -5.77 -2.42 -25.21
CA GLY A 106 -6.14 -2.20 -26.62
C GLY A 106 -6.38 -0.75 -27.00
N ASN A 107 -5.95 0.22 -26.18
CA ASN A 107 -6.19 1.65 -26.36
C ASN A 107 -7.68 1.99 -26.58
N PHE A 108 -8.58 1.37 -25.84
CA PHE A 108 -10.03 1.43 -26.01
C PHE A 108 -10.61 2.84 -25.97
N ASP A 109 -9.96 3.76 -25.27
CA ASP A 109 -10.37 5.15 -25.07
C ASP A 109 -9.67 6.13 -26.02
N ASN A 110 -8.78 5.64 -26.88
CA ASN A 110 -7.97 6.41 -27.84
C ASN A 110 -7.12 7.53 -27.24
N ASN A 111 -6.87 7.47 -25.92
CA ASN A 111 -6.14 8.52 -25.21
C ASN A 111 -4.64 8.27 -25.12
N ASN A 112 -4.17 7.03 -25.36
CA ASN A 112 -2.79 6.58 -25.13
C ASN A 112 -2.28 6.92 -23.70
N VAL A 113 -3.18 6.97 -22.73
CA VAL A 113 -2.87 7.15 -21.32
C VAL A 113 -3.03 5.80 -20.63
N TYR A 114 -1.94 5.15 -20.34
CA TYR A 114 -1.95 3.83 -19.73
C TYR A 114 -2.57 3.87 -18.32
N PRO A 115 -3.66 3.11 -18.09
CA PRO A 115 -4.37 3.11 -16.82
C PRO A 115 -3.54 2.51 -15.69
N LYS A 116 -3.72 3.12 -14.51
CA LYS A 116 -3.20 2.59 -13.24
C LYS A 116 -4.28 2.70 -12.19
N PHE A 117 -4.68 1.55 -11.60
CA PHE A 117 -5.76 1.44 -10.64
C PHE A 117 -5.57 0.23 -9.73
N ASP A 118 -6.34 0.16 -8.66
CA ASP A 118 -6.27 -0.93 -7.70
C ASP A 118 -7.40 -1.94 -7.90
N ILE A 119 -7.09 -3.23 -7.65
CA ILE A 119 -8.08 -4.29 -7.49
C ILE A 119 -8.04 -4.83 -6.07
N SER A 120 -9.21 -5.26 -5.57
CA SER A 120 -9.37 -5.84 -4.23
C SER A 120 -10.27 -7.06 -4.24
N LEU A 121 -10.05 -7.97 -3.29
CA LEU A 121 -10.94 -9.09 -2.99
C LEU A 121 -11.57 -8.85 -1.62
N GLY A 122 -12.87 -8.57 -1.59
CA GLY A 122 -13.55 -8.11 -0.39
C GLY A 122 -12.88 -6.84 0.19
N PRO A 123 -12.60 -6.80 1.49
CA PRO A 123 -11.91 -5.67 2.15
C PRO A 123 -10.40 -5.63 1.88
N THR A 124 -9.83 -6.67 1.27
CA THR A 124 -8.39 -6.84 1.12
C THR A 124 -7.91 -6.30 -0.22
N HIS A 125 -6.94 -5.38 -0.22
CA HIS A 125 -6.24 -4.97 -1.43
C HIS A 125 -5.51 -6.18 -2.03
N TRP A 126 -5.74 -6.45 -3.30
CA TRP A 126 -5.14 -7.57 -4.03
C TRP A 126 -3.91 -7.14 -4.81
N ALA A 127 -4.08 -6.19 -5.73
CA ALA A 127 -2.98 -5.69 -6.55
C ALA A 127 -3.27 -4.28 -7.07
N THR A 128 -2.20 -3.57 -7.43
CA THR A 128 -2.28 -2.37 -8.27
C THR A 128 -1.96 -2.77 -9.71
N ILE A 129 -2.91 -2.60 -10.59
CA ILE A 129 -2.77 -2.85 -12.02
C ILE A 129 -2.08 -1.67 -12.66
N VAL A 130 -1.00 -1.95 -13.38
CA VAL A 130 -0.22 -0.96 -14.12
C VAL A 130 -0.10 -1.43 -15.56
N ILE A 131 -0.82 -0.78 -16.45
CA ILE A 131 -0.70 -1.05 -17.88
C ILE A 131 0.56 -0.38 -18.40
N SER A 132 1.39 -1.11 -19.12
CA SER A 132 2.66 -0.63 -19.69
C SER A 132 2.62 -0.40 -21.19
N ASP A 133 1.75 -1.12 -21.88
CA ASP A 133 1.51 -0.98 -23.32
C ASP A 133 0.08 -1.42 -23.70
N ALA A 134 -0.32 -1.16 -24.93
CA ALA A 134 -1.69 -1.43 -25.38
C ALA A 134 -1.98 -2.91 -25.69
N ASN A 135 -0.95 -3.71 -26.00
CA ASN A 135 -1.11 -5.05 -26.57
C ASN A 135 -0.77 -6.18 -25.59
N THR A 136 -0.16 -5.85 -24.46
CA THR A 136 0.20 -6.85 -23.44
C THR A 136 -1.01 -7.18 -22.57
N ILE A 137 -1.22 -8.48 -22.38
CA ILE A 137 -2.23 -8.99 -21.45
C ILE A 137 -1.61 -9.03 -20.05
N GLU A 138 -2.15 -8.20 -19.16
CA GLU A 138 -1.83 -8.24 -17.74
C GLU A 138 -2.83 -9.17 -17.04
N SER A 139 -2.33 -10.08 -16.20
CA SER A 139 -3.18 -11.04 -15.47
C SER A 139 -2.72 -11.17 -14.04
N GLN A 140 -3.68 -11.17 -13.12
CA GLN A 140 -3.43 -11.37 -11.70
C GLN A 140 -4.20 -12.61 -11.22
N GLU A 141 -3.54 -13.49 -10.48
CA GLU A 141 -4.13 -14.69 -9.88
C GLU A 141 -4.02 -14.64 -8.36
N LEU A 142 -5.12 -15.01 -7.69
CA LEU A 142 -5.17 -15.11 -6.24
C LEU A 142 -5.84 -16.42 -5.85
N ILE A 143 -5.29 -17.11 -4.86
CA ILE A 143 -5.89 -18.30 -4.25
C ILE A 143 -6.40 -17.92 -2.86
N PHE A 144 -7.64 -18.27 -2.54
CA PHE A 144 -8.28 -17.91 -1.28
C PHE A 144 -9.25 -18.97 -0.79
N LEU A 145 -9.46 -19.01 0.52
CA LEU A 145 -10.54 -19.75 1.16
C LEU A 145 -11.76 -18.84 1.31
N ALA A 146 -12.89 -19.22 0.73
CA ALA A 146 -14.10 -18.43 0.86
C ALA A 146 -14.68 -18.55 2.29
N SER A 147 -14.84 -17.42 2.99
CA SER A 147 -15.49 -17.34 4.31
C SER A 147 -17.02 -17.26 4.18
N ASP A 148 -17.50 -16.54 3.18
CA ASP A 148 -18.88 -16.16 2.95
C ASP A 148 -19.44 -16.80 1.68
N PRO A 149 -20.77 -16.82 1.49
CA PRO A 149 -21.38 -17.37 0.28
C PRO A 149 -21.21 -16.49 -0.96
N THR A 150 -20.69 -15.29 -0.79
CA THR A 150 -20.37 -14.36 -1.88
C THR A 150 -19.03 -13.71 -1.66
N VAL A 151 -18.32 -13.41 -2.73
CA VAL A 151 -17.06 -12.65 -2.71
C VAL A 151 -17.15 -11.52 -3.72
N SER A 152 -16.61 -10.35 -3.37
CA SER A 152 -16.58 -9.18 -4.25
C SER A 152 -15.19 -8.90 -4.76
N VAL A 153 -15.07 -8.71 -6.08
CA VAL A 153 -13.87 -8.18 -6.73
C VAL A 153 -14.13 -6.75 -7.14
N CYS A 154 -13.38 -5.81 -6.60
CA CYS A 154 -13.64 -4.40 -6.83
C CYS A 154 -12.43 -3.71 -7.49
N LEU A 155 -12.73 -2.82 -8.45
CA LEU A 155 -11.80 -1.89 -9.07
C LEU A 155 -12.00 -0.52 -8.43
N SER A 156 -10.91 0.18 -8.12
CA SER A 156 -10.96 1.47 -7.42
C SER A 156 -9.67 2.26 -7.57
N ASN A 157 -9.63 3.46 -7.01
CA ASN A 157 -8.42 4.25 -6.81
C ASN A 157 -7.62 4.48 -8.10
N SER A 158 -8.32 4.87 -9.19
CA SER A 158 -7.66 5.19 -10.46
C SER A 158 -6.73 6.40 -10.30
N THR A 159 -5.45 6.22 -10.59
CA THR A 159 -4.45 7.29 -10.55
C THR A 159 -4.16 7.86 -11.92
N THR A 160 -4.28 7.05 -12.97
CA THR A 160 -4.20 7.46 -14.38
C THR A 160 -5.18 6.65 -15.22
N GLY A 161 -5.78 7.25 -16.23
CA GLY A 161 -6.73 6.58 -17.13
C GLY A 161 -7.99 6.08 -16.43
N GLN A 162 -8.75 5.26 -17.11
CA GLN A 162 -10.00 4.67 -16.63
C GLN A 162 -9.76 3.23 -16.17
N PRO A 163 -10.25 2.80 -14.99
CA PRO A 163 -10.21 1.39 -14.61
C PRO A 163 -11.01 0.55 -15.60
N PHE A 164 -10.51 -0.62 -15.93
CA PHE A 164 -11.18 -1.54 -16.83
C PHE A 164 -10.86 -2.99 -16.50
N ILE A 165 -11.63 -3.92 -17.05
CA ILE A 165 -11.39 -5.36 -16.94
C ILE A 165 -11.84 -6.05 -18.23
N SER A 166 -11.06 -7.02 -18.71
CA SER A 166 -11.38 -7.82 -19.89
C SER A 166 -12.05 -9.13 -19.49
N THR A 167 -11.49 -9.87 -18.52
CA THR A 167 -12.08 -11.11 -18.04
C THR A 167 -11.96 -11.26 -16.53
N LEU A 168 -12.94 -11.95 -15.94
CA LEU A 168 -12.90 -12.37 -14.54
C LEU A 168 -13.25 -13.85 -14.44
N GLU A 169 -12.34 -14.63 -13.90
CA GLU A 169 -12.45 -16.09 -13.84
C GLU A 169 -12.41 -16.58 -12.40
N LEU A 170 -13.23 -17.55 -12.06
CA LEU A 170 -13.22 -18.24 -10.78
C LEU A 170 -13.12 -19.74 -11.00
N ARG A 171 -12.20 -20.40 -10.30
CA ARG A 171 -11.93 -21.84 -10.40
C ARG A 171 -12.00 -22.47 -9.03
N GLN A 172 -12.92 -23.40 -8.84
CA GLN A 172 -13.07 -24.13 -7.58
C GLN A 172 -12.05 -25.24 -7.47
N PHE A 173 -11.35 -25.32 -6.35
CA PHE A 173 -10.49 -26.47 -6.02
C PHE A 173 -11.24 -27.54 -5.25
N ASN A 174 -10.80 -28.78 -5.41
CA ASN A 174 -11.30 -29.93 -4.67
C ASN A 174 -10.30 -30.37 -3.61
N GLY A 175 -10.79 -30.92 -2.52
CA GLY A 175 -9.96 -31.59 -1.51
C GLY A 175 -8.93 -30.70 -0.83
N SER A 176 -7.69 -31.17 -0.83
CA SER A 176 -6.53 -30.56 -0.12
C SER A 176 -5.74 -29.57 -0.97
N VAL A 177 -6.06 -29.39 -2.24
CA VAL A 177 -5.29 -28.51 -3.14
C VAL A 177 -5.16 -27.12 -2.53
N TYR A 178 -3.93 -26.63 -2.35
CA TYR A 178 -3.55 -25.39 -1.66
C TYR A 178 -4.01 -25.31 -0.20
N LEU A 179 -4.10 -26.42 0.48
CA LEU A 179 -4.35 -26.44 1.92
C LEU A 179 -3.13 -25.89 2.67
N THR A 180 -3.29 -24.76 3.33
CA THR A 180 -2.23 -24.16 4.14
C THR A 180 -2.69 -23.94 5.57
N PRO A 181 -1.79 -23.99 6.56
CA PRO A 181 -2.14 -23.67 7.95
C PRO A 181 -2.46 -22.19 8.17
N PHE A 182 -2.28 -21.35 7.14
CA PHE A 182 -2.41 -19.89 7.20
C PHE A 182 -3.56 -19.35 6.34
N GLU A 183 -4.40 -20.22 5.75
CA GLU A 183 -5.44 -19.83 4.78
C GLU A 183 -6.53 -18.91 5.35
N ASP A 184 -6.73 -18.90 6.67
CA ASP A 184 -7.63 -17.98 7.36
C ASP A 184 -6.98 -16.58 7.62
N GLN A 185 -5.67 -16.45 7.39
CA GLN A 185 -4.90 -15.22 7.65
C GLN A 185 -4.37 -14.57 6.37
N PHE A 186 -4.11 -15.39 5.34
CA PHE A 186 -3.47 -14.92 4.12
C PHE A 186 -4.11 -15.52 2.87
N PHE A 187 -4.26 -14.67 1.86
CA PHE A 187 -4.45 -15.11 0.48
C PHE A 187 -3.08 -15.44 -0.14
N LEU A 188 -3.07 -16.28 -1.16
CA LEU A 188 -1.89 -16.60 -1.96
C LEU A 188 -1.97 -15.88 -3.31
N SER A 189 -1.18 -14.82 -3.50
CA SER A 189 -1.02 -14.16 -4.79
C SER A 189 0.04 -14.90 -5.60
N VAL A 190 -0.37 -15.52 -6.70
CA VAL A 190 0.51 -16.32 -7.55
C VAL A 190 1.51 -15.41 -8.25
N SER A 191 2.79 -15.58 -7.95
CA SER A 191 3.88 -14.80 -8.53
C SER A 191 4.60 -15.53 -9.66
N ALA A 192 4.62 -16.86 -9.61
CA ALA A 192 5.19 -17.71 -10.66
C ALA A 192 4.59 -19.10 -10.60
N ARG A 193 4.32 -19.69 -11.75
CA ARG A 193 3.96 -21.10 -11.93
C ARG A 193 4.64 -21.61 -13.21
N ILE A 194 5.67 -22.44 -13.05
CA ILE A 194 6.63 -22.78 -14.09
C ILE A 194 6.63 -24.26 -14.37
N ASN A 195 6.53 -24.62 -15.66
CA ASN A 195 6.75 -25.93 -16.21
C ASN A 195 8.18 -26.00 -16.78
N PHE A 196 9.07 -26.72 -16.12
CA PHE A 196 10.47 -26.86 -16.54
C PHE A 196 10.63 -27.95 -17.60
N GLY A 197 11.49 -27.67 -18.58
CA GLY A 197 11.79 -28.59 -19.65
C GLY A 197 10.69 -28.70 -20.71
N ALA A 198 9.75 -27.76 -20.74
CA ALA A 198 8.67 -27.75 -21.75
C ALA A 198 9.20 -27.76 -23.17
N ASP A 199 8.49 -28.47 -24.06
CA ASP A 199 8.90 -28.65 -25.48
C ASP A 199 8.70 -27.39 -26.31
N ASN A 200 7.73 -26.54 -25.93
CA ASN A 200 7.36 -25.30 -26.62
C ASN A 200 7.03 -24.18 -25.62
N ASP A 201 6.69 -23.02 -26.14
CA ASP A 201 6.37 -21.83 -25.35
C ASP A 201 4.91 -21.78 -24.86
N ASP A 202 4.05 -22.71 -25.32
CA ASP A 202 2.65 -22.75 -24.94
C ASP A 202 2.48 -23.13 -23.46
N PRO A 203 1.66 -22.40 -22.69
CA PRO A 203 1.39 -22.76 -21.31
C PRO A 203 0.53 -24.03 -21.22
N VAL A 204 0.80 -24.87 -20.25
CA VAL A 204 -0.11 -25.95 -19.89
C VAL A 204 -1.23 -25.38 -19.01
N ARG A 205 -2.48 -25.56 -19.42
CA ARG A 205 -3.69 -25.14 -18.70
C ARG A 205 -4.84 -26.09 -19.03
N TYR A 206 -6.09 -25.71 -18.78
CA TYR A 206 -7.26 -26.50 -19.15
C TYR A 206 -7.25 -26.87 -20.64
N PRO A 207 -7.61 -28.11 -21.05
CA PRO A 207 -8.09 -29.24 -20.22
C PRO A 207 -7.00 -30.10 -19.60
N ASP A 208 -5.70 -29.86 -19.89
CA ASP A 208 -4.59 -30.65 -19.35
C ASP A 208 -4.45 -30.45 -17.83
N ASP A 209 -4.65 -29.23 -17.32
CA ASP A 209 -4.86 -28.94 -15.90
C ASP A 209 -6.37 -28.82 -15.63
N PRO A 210 -6.98 -29.75 -14.89
CA PRO A 210 -8.42 -29.73 -14.64
C PRO A 210 -8.89 -28.50 -13.81
N PHE A 211 -7.98 -27.83 -13.10
CA PHE A 211 -8.27 -26.62 -12.31
C PHE A 211 -7.97 -25.35 -13.08
N ASP A 212 -7.57 -25.44 -14.36
CA ASP A 212 -7.25 -24.32 -15.23
C ASP A 212 -6.14 -23.38 -14.63
N ARG A 213 -5.20 -23.97 -13.89
CA ARG A 213 -3.96 -23.27 -13.54
C ARG A 213 -3.11 -23.09 -14.79
N ILE A 214 -2.47 -21.92 -14.91
CA ILE A 214 -1.65 -21.62 -16.10
C ILE A 214 -0.18 -21.88 -15.77
N TRP A 215 0.38 -22.95 -16.30
CA TRP A 215 1.78 -23.36 -16.13
C TRP A 215 2.60 -22.82 -17.29
N GLN A 216 3.38 -21.79 -17.03
CA GLN A 216 4.21 -21.15 -18.07
C GLN A 216 5.42 -22.03 -18.41
N SER A 217 5.77 -22.10 -19.68
CA SER A 217 6.99 -22.76 -20.13
C SER A 217 8.24 -22.03 -19.62
N ASP A 218 9.27 -22.76 -19.21
CA ASP A 218 10.59 -22.23 -18.85
C ASP A 218 11.35 -21.63 -20.03
N SER A 219 10.91 -21.86 -21.28
CA SER A 219 11.48 -21.27 -22.49
C SER A 219 10.94 -19.86 -22.77
N VAL A 220 9.79 -19.47 -22.19
CA VAL A 220 9.22 -18.14 -22.37
C VAL A 220 10.06 -17.10 -21.63
N LYS A 221 10.80 -16.32 -22.39
CA LYS A 221 11.53 -15.16 -21.86
C LYS A 221 10.58 -13.99 -21.60
N LYS A 222 9.81 -14.07 -20.53
CA LYS A 222 9.14 -12.89 -19.99
C LYS A 222 10.11 -12.14 -19.08
N ALA A 223 10.11 -10.82 -19.17
CA ALA A 223 10.98 -9.95 -18.37
C ALA A 223 10.88 -10.19 -16.85
N ASN A 224 9.82 -10.86 -16.39
CA ASN A 224 9.49 -11.01 -14.98
C ASN A 224 9.59 -12.44 -14.45
N TYR A 225 10.03 -13.43 -15.25
CA TYR A 225 9.97 -14.81 -14.81
C TYR A 225 11.35 -15.43 -14.61
N LEU A 226 11.89 -15.99 -15.67
CA LEU A 226 13.12 -16.77 -15.64
C LEU A 226 14.22 -15.94 -16.31
N VAL A 227 15.21 -15.53 -15.52
CA VAL A 227 16.20 -14.57 -15.97
C VAL A 227 17.52 -15.23 -16.34
N ASP A 228 17.84 -16.35 -15.67
CA ASP A 228 19.13 -17.01 -15.87
C ASP A 228 19.01 -18.52 -15.67
N VAL A 229 19.61 -19.28 -16.56
CA VAL A 229 19.67 -20.74 -16.51
C VAL A 229 21.13 -21.17 -16.54
N ALA A 230 21.55 -21.96 -15.58
CA ALA A 230 22.95 -22.41 -15.49
C ALA A 230 23.40 -23.17 -16.73
N ALA A 231 24.63 -22.96 -17.14
CA ALA A 231 25.25 -23.75 -18.20
C ALA A 231 25.23 -25.24 -17.81
N GLY A 232 24.96 -26.08 -18.80
CA GLY A 232 24.86 -27.57 -18.60
C GLY A 232 23.49 -28.06 -18.17
N THR A 233 22.47 -27.19 -18.17
CA THR A 233 21.07 -27.59 -18.01
C THR A 233 20.58 -28.29 -19.28
N GLN A 234 19.98 -29.47 -19.13
CA GLN A 234 19.37 -30.23 -20.22
C GLN A 234 17.90 -30.50 -19.96
N LYS A 235 17.08 -30.40 -21.02
CA LYS A 235 15.68 -30.82 -20.98
C LYS A 235 15.58 -32.33 -21.11
N VAL A 236 14.69 -32.90 -20.34
CA VAL A 236 14.33 -34.34 -20.42
C VAL A 236 12.81 -34.48 -20.42
N SER A 237 12.28 -35.49 -21.08
CA SER A 237 10.83 -35.73 -21.13
C SER A 237 10.51 -37.21 -21.22
N THR A 238 9.31 -37.60 -20.80
CA THR A 238 8.79 -38.93 -20.92
C THR A 238 7.35 -38.94 -21.43
N LYS A 239 6.91 -40.04 -22.04
CA LYS A 239 5.52 -40.29 -22.38
C LYS A 239 4.82 -41.21 -21.37
N LEU A 240 5.56 -41.72 -20.39
CA LEU A 240 4.98 -42.58 -19.39
C LEU A 240 4.08 -41.79 -18.44
N PRO A 241 3.02 -42.39 -17.91
CA PRO A 241 2.17 -41.75 -16.93
C PRO A 241 2.94 -41.55 -15.62
N ILE A 242 2.70 -40.38 -14.99
CA ILE A 242 3.26 -40.03 -13.69
C ILE A 242 2.15 -40.16 -12.64
N ASP A 243 2.44 -40.84 -11.53
CA ASP A 243 1.55 -40.84 -10.36
C ASP A 243 1.65 -39.48 -9.68
N ILE A 244 0.65 -38.61 -9.89
CA ILE A 244 0.62 -37.24 -9.46
C ILE A 244 0.17 -37.04 -7.99
N GLY A 245 -0.02 -38.14 -7.25
CA GLY A 245 -0.41 -38.06 -5.84
C GLY A 245 -1.86 -37.62 -5.64
N LYS A 246 -2.16 -37.01 -4.46
CA LYS A 246 -3.51 -36.60 -4.07
C LYS A 246 -3.56 -35.18 -3.48
N ASP A 247 -2.43 -34.54 -3.27
CA ASP A 247 -2.35 -33.29 -2.56
C ASP A 247 -2.52 -32.09 -3.50
N GLU A 248 -1.51 -31.69 -4.25
CA GLU A 248 -1.58 -30.51 -5.11
C GLU A 248 -2.00 -30.80 -6.55
N LEU A 249 -2.03 -32.09 -6.93
CA LEU A 249 -2.51 -32.59 -8.22
C LEU A 249 -1.93 -31.81 -9.43
N PRO A 250 -0.59 -31.76 -9.61
CA PRO A 250 -0.02 -31.11 -10.77
C PRO A 250 -0.43 -31.85 -12.05
N PRO A 251 -0.60 -31.16 -13.20
CA PRO A 251 -1.03 -31.85 -14.42
C PRO A 251 0.03 -32.81 -14.94
N GLN A 252 -0.43 -33.95 -15.49
CA GLN A 252 0.42 -34.98 -16.07
C GLN A 252 1.45 -34.40 -17.04
N LYS A 253 1.00 -33.53 -17.95
CA LYS A 253 1.82 -32.92 -18.98
C LYS A 253 2.98 -32.09 -18.41
N VAL A 254 2.76 -31.43 -17.27
CA VAL A 254 3.82 -30.71 -16.57
C VAL A 254 4.81 -31.64 -15.92
N MET A 255 4.34 -32.75 -15.33
CA MET A 255 5.21 -33.70 -14.66
C MET A 255 5.99 -34.62 -15.64
N GLN A 256 5.57 -34.70 -16.89
CA GLN A 256 6.25 -35.48 -17.93
C GLN A 256 7.47 -34.77 -18.54
N THR A 257 7.73 -33.52 -18.18
CA THR A 257 8.91 -32.77 -18.57
C THR A 257 9.74 -32.35 -17.38
N ALA A 258 11.04 -32.18 -17.55
CA ALA A 258 11.93 -31.70 -16.50
C ALA A 258 13.20 -31.07 -17.09
N VAL A 259 13.96 -30.40 -16.25
CA VAL A 259 15.34 -30.00 -16.52
C VAL A 259 16.28 -30.69 -15.57
N VAL A 260 17.46 -31.11 -16.08
CA VAL A 260 18.51 -31.78 -15.33
C VAL A 260 19.81 -30.99 -15.40
N GLY A 261 20.42 -30.76 -14.25
CA GLY A 261 21.72 -30.10 -14.13
C GLY A 261 22.87 -31.09 -14.28
N ARG A 262 23.26 -31.47 -15.50
CA ARG A 262 24.29 -32.48 -15.75
C ARG A 262 25.66 -32.16 -15.17
N THR A 263 25.96 -30.91 -14.91
CA THR A 263 27.17 -30.43 -14.24
C THR A 263 27.11 -30.52 -12.71
N GLY A 264 26.05 -31.07 -12.15
CA GLY A 264 25.84 -31.22 -10.72
C GLY A 264 25.09 -30.06 -10.05
N SER A 265 24.65 -29.07 -10.81
CA SER A 265 23.82 -27.98 -10.25
C SER A 265 22.81 -27.48 -11.26
N LEU A 266 21.68 -26.99 -10.73
CA LEU A 266 20.70 -26.15 -11.43
C LEU A 266 20.61 -24.82 -10.71
N THR A 267 20.73 -23.73 -11.41
CA THR A 267 20.59 -22.37 -10.85
C THR A 267 19.54 -21.62 -11.64
N TYR A 268 18.59 -21.04 -10.92
CA TYR A 268 17.54 -20.24 -11.51
C TYR A 268 17.44 -18.89 -10.80
N ARG A 269 16.97 -17.92 -11.54
CA ARG A 269 16.74 -16.58 -11.07
C ARG A 269 15.38 -16.12 -11.61
N LEU A 270 14.47 -15.82 -10.69
CA LEU A 270 13.10 -15.43 -10.98
C LEU A 270 12.88 -13.99 -10.57
N ASN A 271 12.39 -13.17 -11.47
CA ASN A 271 11.82 -11.88 -11.10
C ASN A 271 10.39 -12.11 -10.62
N LEU A 272 10.13 -11.74 -9.37
CA LEU A 272 8.82 -11.84 -8.75
C LEU A 272 8.15 -10.47 -8.78
N ASP A 273 6.93 -10.42 -9.29
CA ASP A 273 6.17 -9.18 -9.33
C ASP A 273 5.81 -8.65 -7.94
N GLY A 274 5.62 -7.33 -7.85
CA GLY A 274 5.21 -6.64 -6.63
C GLY A 274 6.33 -6.48 -5.62
N PHE A 275 5.99 -6.05 -4.40
CA PHE A 275 6.97 -5.81 -3.34
C PHE A 275 7.57 -7.09 -2.76
N PRO A 276 8.80 -7.03 -2.19
CA PRO A 276 9.34 -8.10 -1.38
C PRO A 276 8.36 -8.47 -0.25
N GLY A 277 8.31 -9.74 0.08
CA GLY A 277 7.40 -10.22 1.11
C GLY A 277 7.73 -11.63 1.53
N PHE A 278 6.79 -12.23 2.23
CA PHE A 278 6.84 -13.65 2.55
C PHE A 278 5.84 -14.40 1.69
N GLY A 279 6.07 -15.67 1.53
CA GLY A 279 5.19 -16.47 0.73
C GLY A 279 5.44 -17.97 0.87
N TRP A 280 4.90 -18.65 -0.08
CA TRP A 280 4.91 -20.10 -0.17
C TRP A 280 5.43 -20.54 -1.53
N ALA A 281 6.33 -21.55 -1.53
CA ALA A 281 6.80 -22.17 -2.74
C ALA A 281 6.53 -23.68 -2.69
N TYR A 282 5.96 -24.20 -3.74
CA TYR A 282 5.93 -25.62 -4.06
C TYR A 282 6.98 -25.95 -5.10
N THR A 283 7.68 -27.05 -4.92
CA THR A 283 8.54 -27.64 -5.95
C THR A 283 8.04 -29.04 -6.24
N TYR A 284 8.02 -29.38 -7.51
CA TYR A 284 7.50 -30.67 -7.98
C TYR A 284 8.63 -31.45 -8.63
N PHE A 285 8.87 -32.63 -8.11
CA PHE A 285 9.89 -33.54 -8.57
C PHE A 285 9.28 -34.89 -8.93
N ALA A 286 9.63 -35.45 -10.09
CA ALA A 286 9.37 -36.82 -10.45
C ALA A 286 10.61 -37.36 -11.16
N GLU A 287 11.13 -38.50 -10.74
CA GLU A 287 12.19 -39.15 -11.50
C GLU A 287 11.60 -39.75 -12.78
N ILE A 288 11.95 -39.15 -13.90
CA ILE A 288 11.46 -39.51 -15.24
C ILE A 288 12.53 -40.08 -16.15
N GLU A 289 13.74 -40.27 -15.61
CA GLU A 289 14.82 -41.00 -16.29
C GLU A 289 14.97 -42.38 -15.61
N ASP A 290 15.25 -43.40 -16.43
CA ASP A 290 15.51 -44.74 -15.92
C ASP A 290 16.97 -44.83 -15.42
N LEU A 291 17.14 -44.64 -14.10
CA LEU A 291 18.45 -44.73 -13.46
C LEU A 291 18.85 -46.21 -13.28
N ASN A 292 20.12 -46.53 -13.55
CA ASN A 292 20.69 -47.83 -13.27
C ASN A 292 20.85 -48.03 -11.73
N LEU A 293 21.08 -49.25 -11.28
CA LEU A 293 21.21 -49.57 -9.84
C LEU A 293 22.38 -48.87 -9.15
N ASP A 294 23.39 -48.45 -9.89
CA ASP A 294 24.57 -47.75 -9.41
C ASP A 294 24.42 -46.20 -9.52
N GLN A 295 23.33 -45.73 -10.06
CA GLN A 295 23.04 -44.33 -10.21
C GLN A 295 22.11 -43.86 -9.13
N THR A 296 22.42 -42.68 -8.56
CA THR A 296 21.62 -42.01 -7.54
C THR A 296 21.46 -40.54 -7.83
N ARG A 297 20.25 -40.00 -7.59
CA ARG A 297 19.99 -38.59 -7.72
C ARG A 297 19.61 -38.01 -6.37
N LYS A 298 20.59 -37.33 -5.75
CA LYS A 298 20.43 -36.67 -4.46
C LYS A 298 20.93 -35.22 -4.56
N PHE A 299 20.15 -34.27 -4.09
CA PHE A 299 20.52 -32.86 -4.15
C PHE A 299 19.90 -32.04 -3.01
N ARG A 300 20.38 -30.82 -2.83
CA ARG A 300 19.85 -29.85 -1.86
C ARG A 300 19.43 -28.56 -2.57
N LEU A 301 18.36 -27.93 -2.05
CA LEU A 301 18.01 -26.56 -2.39
C LEU A 301 18.89 -25.62 -1.55
N VAL A 302 19.59 -24.73 -2.22
CA VAL A 302 20.41 -23.66 -1.60
C VAL A 302 19.83 -22.32 -2.01
N LEU A 303 19.49 -21.52 -1.02
CA LEU A 303 19.03 -20.16 -1.22
C LEU A 303 20.18 -19.21 -0.82
N PRO A 304 20.65 -18.32 -1.72
CA PRO A 304 21.70 -17.37 -1.40
C PRO A 304 21.29 -16.45 -0.23
N GLY A 305 22.21 -16.24 0.70
CA GLY A 305 21.97 -15.39 1.89
C GLY A 305 21.05 -15.98 2.97
N ALA A 306 20.61 -17.22 2.82
CA ALA A 306 19.80 -17.91 3.82
C ALA A 306 20.26 -19.37 3.99
N PRO A 307 21.50 -19.62 4.48
CA PRO A 307 22.04 -20.96 4.60
C PRO A 307 21.23 -21.88 5.52
N ASP A 308 20.55 -21.35 6.52
CA ASP A 308 19.67 -22.10 7.42
C ASP A 308 18.38 -22.60 6.76
N LEU A 309 18.05 -22.07 5.58
CA LEU A 309 17.00 -22.56 4.72
C LEU A 309 17.49 -23.64 3.75
N SER A 310 18.76 -24.07 3.83
CA SER A 310 19.22 -25.25 3.12
C SER A 310 18.43 -26.47 3.63
N LYS A 311 17.48 -26.91 2.80
CA LYS A 311 16.51 -27.93 3.17
C LYS A 311 17.12 -29.31 3.14
N ALA A 312 16.35 -30.28 3.65
CA ALA A 312 16.69 -31.67 3.62
C ALA A 312 17.13 -32.10 2.22
N ILE A 313 17.97 -33.12 2.17
CA ILE A 313 18.37 -33.75 0.91
C ILE A 313 17.11 -34.28 0.22
N VAL A 314 16.96 -33.93 -1.06
CA VAL A 314 15.95 -34.50 -1.93
C VAL A 314 16.57 -35.72 -2.61
N ASN A 315 16.03 -36.89 -2.34
CA ASN A 315 16.21 -38.12 -3.10
C ASN A 315 14.85 -38.45 -3.72
N ILE A 316 14.67 -38.14 -5.02
CA ILE A 316 13.35 -38.21 -5.64
C ILE A 316 12.74 -39.60 -5.52
N GLN A 317 13.50 -40.64 -5.85
CA GLN A 317 13.02 -42.04 -5.81
C GLN A 317 12.63 -42.47 -4.40
N GLU A 318 13.42 -42.11 -3.39
CA GLU A 318 13.15 -42.45 -2.00
C GLU A 318 11.96 -41.64 -1.44
N ASN A 319 11.95 -40.34 -1.68
CA ASN A 319 10.89 -39.46 -1.18
C ASN A 319 9.53 -39.71 -1.85
N ALA A 320 9.51 -40.02 -3.16
CA ALA A 320 8.31 -40.39 -3.90
C ALA A 320 7.94 -41.87 -3.78
N GLN A 321 8.80 -42.70 -3.16
CA GLN A 321 8.66 -44.17 -3.07
C GLN A 321 8.59 -44.83 -4.46
N GLY A 322 9.40 -44.38 -5.40
CA GLY A 322 9.54 -45.00 -6.73
C GLY A 322 9.80 -43.99 -7.85
N ASN A 323 10.01 -44.53 -9.06
CA ASN A 323 10.09 -43.72 -10.28
C ASN A 323 8.70 -43.36 -10.78
N TYR A 324 8.61 -42.31 -11.62
CA TYR A 324 7.36 -41.88 -12.23
C TYR A 324 6.27 -41.54 -11.20
N ARG A 325 6.69 -41.02 -10.07
CA ARG A 325 5.83 -40.57 -8.98
C ARG A 325 6.26 -39.19 -8.52
N VAL A 326 5.29 -38.33 -8.18
CA VAL A 326 5.56 -36.98 -7.72
C VAL A 326 6.02 -36.96 -6.27
N TYR A 327 7.02 -36.13 -6.00
CA TYR A 327 7.37 -35.62 -4.68
C TYR A 327 7.21 -34.13 -4.68
N GLU A 328 6.38 -33.60 -3.78
CA GLU A 328 5.92 -32.19 -3.77
C GLU A 328 6.18 -31.49 -2.43
N PRO A 329 7.45 -31.16 -2.11
CA PRO A 329 7.75 -30.44 -0.90
C PRO A 329 7.28 -28.97 -0.99
N GLY A 330 6.48 -28.55 -0.02
CA GLY A 330 6.08 -27.17 0.19
C GLY A 330 7.01 -26.45 1.17
N PHE A 331 7.37 -25.22 0.86
CA PHE A 331 8.19 -24.36 1.71
C PHE A 331 7.38 -23.14 2.12
N TYR A 332 7.05 -23.08 3.43
CA TYR A 332 6.21 -22.00 3.98
C TYR A 332 7.06 -20.86 4.52
N ASN A 333 6.49 -19.67 4.52
CA ASN A 333 7.04 -18.46 5.12
C ASN A 333 8.46 -18.14 4.65
N ILE A 334 8.72 -18.39 3.36
CA ILE A 334 9.98 -18.00 2.72
C ILE A 334 10.00 -16.52 2.40
N SER A 335 11.16 -15.89 2.58
CA SER A 335 11.35 -14.53 2.11
C SER A 335 11.41 -14.51 0.59
N LEU A 336 10.51 -13.75 -0.02
CA LEU A 336 10.41 -13.59 -1.46
C LEU A 336 10.86 -12.16 -1.82
N PRO A 337 12.12 -11.98 -2.21
CA PRO A 337 12.63 -10.70 -2.72
C PRO A 337 12.01 -10.40 -4.09
N PHE A 338 12.31 -9.24 -4.67
CA PHE A 338 11.95 -8.97 -6.07
C PHE A 338 12.57 -9.98 -7.04
N VAL A 339 13.78 -10.41 -6.76
CA VAL A 339 14.48 -11.45 -7.53
C VAL A 339 14.81 -12.59 -6.60
N LEU A 340 14.18 -13.72 -6.81
CA LEU A 340 14.48 -14.95 -6.11
C LEU A 340 15.54 -15.74 -6.90
N SER A 341 16.74 -15.87 -6.32
CA SER A 341 17.75 -16.79 -6.84
C SER A 341 17.73 -18.06 -5.99
N PHE A 342 17.73 -19.20 -6.65
CA PHE A 342 17.83 -20.50 -5.97
C PHE A 342 18.71 -21.45 -6.77
N LYS A 343 19.34 -22.37 -6.07
CA LYS A 343 20.25 -23.37 -6.64
C LYS A 343 19.95 -24.74 -6.08
N PHE A 344 19.80 -25.72 -6.94
CA PHE A 344 19.86 -27.12 -6.56
C PHE A 344 21.28 -27.61 -6.79
N THR A 345 21.88 -28.20 -5.80
CA THR A 345 23.25 -28.74 -5.88
C THR A 345 23.25 -30.20 -5.47
N LYS A 346 23.85 -31.06 -6.27
CA LYS A 346 23.97 -32.47 -5.95
C LYS A 346 24.82 -32.68 -4.71
N THR A 347 24.52 -33.73 -3.96
CA THR A 347 25.36 -34.18 -2.82
C THR A 347 26.57 -34.95 -3.30
N ASP A 348 27.59 -35.12 -2.45
CA ASP A 348 28.84 -35.83 -2.82
C ASP A 348 28.63 -37.32 -3.12
N ASP A 349 27.58 -37.89 -2.53
CA ASP A 349 27.18 -39.29 -2.75
C ASP A 349 26.18 -39.47 -3.91
N SER A 350 25.87 -38.43 -4.66
CA SER A 350 25.00 -38.47 -5.84
C SER A 350 25.82 -38.66 -7.11
N THR A 351 25.42 -39.60 -7.97
CA THR A 351 26.02 -39.75 -9.29
C THR A 351 25.41 -38.79 -10.29
N GLU A 352 24.07 -38.59 -10.21
CA GLU A 352 23.33 -37.73 -11.13
C GLU A 352 23.14 -36.32 -10.57
N GLY A 353 23.01 -35.36 -11.47
CA GLY A 353 22.70 -33.96 -11.12
C GLY A 353 21.24 -33.75 -10.78
N PRO A 354 20.90 -32.60 -10.15
CA PRO A 354 19.53 -32.28 -9.74
C PRO A 354 18.57 -32.24 -10.92
N LEU A 355 17.32 -32.62 -10.66
CA LEU A 355 16.19 -32.57 -11.59
C LEU A 355 15.05 -31.81 -10.98
N VAL A 356 14.33 -31.01 -11.79
CA VAL A 356 13.09 -30.32 -11.40
C VAL A 356 12.07 -30.33 -12.54
N ASN A 357 10.82 -30.66 -12.21
CA ASN A 357 9.71 -30.70 -13.17
C ASN A 357 8.92 -29.40 -13.17
N ALA A 358 8.55 -28.91 -11.99
CA ALA A 358 7.76 -27.70 -11.87
C ALA A 358 7.98 -26.97 -10.55
N MET A 359 7.54 -25.71 -10.51
CA MET A 359 7.57 -24.87 -9.32
C MET A 359 6.41 -23.89 -9.33
N GLU A 360 5.83 -23.67 -8.17
CA GLU A 360 4.89 -22.59 -7.90
C GLU A 360 5.41 -21.69 -6.77
N ILE A 361 5.24 -20.37 -6.95
CA ILE A 361 5.61 -19.37 -5.95
C ILE A 361 4.44 -18.42 -5.77
N SER A 362 3.98 -18.29 -4.54
CA SER A 362 2.89 -17.39 -4.17
C SER A 362 3.28 -16.49 -3.00
N LYS A 363 2.96 -15.21 -3.09
CA LYS A 363 3.14 -14.25 -2.00
C LYS A 363 1.93 -14.27 -1.07
N TYR A 364 2.16 -14.10 0.22
CA TYR A 364 1.11 -13.90 1.20
C TYR A 364 0.55 -12.48 1.11
N ILE A 365 -0.75 -12.36 0.94
CA ILE A 365 -1.49 -11.12 1.13
C ILE A 365 -2.32 -11.29 2.40
N ARG A 366 -2.04 -10.49 3.42
CA ARG A 366 -2.76 -10.56 4.69
C ARG A 366 -4.23 -10.18 4.48
N ILE A 367 -5.13 -11.04 4.94
CA ILE A 367 -6.57 -10.80 4.88
C ILE A 367 -6.91 -9.65 5.83
N SER A 368 -7.52 -8.60 5.28
CA SER A 368 -8.05 -7.51 6.08
C SER A 368 -9.37 -7.94 6.70
N GLY A 369 -9.53 -7.75 8.00
CA GLY A 369 -10.84 -7.83 8.64
C GLY A 369 -11.78 -6.79 8.01
N GLY A 370 -13.05 -7.11 7.81
CA GLY A 370 -14.04 -6.17 7.30
C GLY A 370 -14.25 -4.98 8.25
N SER A 371 -14.92 -3.94 7.76
CA SER A 371 -15.28 -2.79 8.59
C SER A 371 -16.29 -3.18 9.68
N PHE A 372 -16.23 -2.51 10.83
CA PHE A 372 -17.12 -2.78 11.95
C PHE A 372 -18.60 -2.59 11.59
N ASP A 373 -18.89 -1.57 10.80
CA ASP A 373 -20.25 -1.19 10.41
C ASP A 373 -20.70 -1.85 9.08
N GLY A 374 -19.96 -2.84 8.56
CA GLY A 374 -20.24 -3.47 7.25
C GLY A 374 -21.66 -3.99 7.10
N ALA A 375 -22.17 -4.71 8.11
CA ALA A 375 -23.55 -5.23 8.09
C ALA A 375 -24.59 -4.10 8.14
N VAL A 376 -24.35 -3.05 8.91
CA VAL A 376 -25.24 -1.89 9.01
C VAL A 376 -25.32 -1.17 7.65
N ALA A 377 -24.17 -0.93 7.02
CA ALA A 377 -24.09 -0.31 5.70
C ALA A 377 -24.76 -1.16 4.61
N ALA A 378 -24.53 -2.48 4.61
CA ALA A 378 -25.18 -3.39 3.67
C ALA A 378 -26.71 -3.36 3.80
N ASN A 379 -27.24 -3.34 5.03
CA ASN A 379 -28.67 -3.21 5.28
C ASN A 379 -29.20 -1.84 4.81
N LEU A 380 -28.46 -0.76 5.05
CA LEU A 380 -28.82 0.58 4.62
C LEU A 380 -29.00 0.63 3.09
N VAL A 381 -28.05 0.16 2.31
CA VAL A 381 -28.11 0.22 0.84
C VAL A 381 -29.13 -0.77 0.26
N SER A 382 -29.48 -1.84 0.97
CA SER A 382 -30.41 -2.87 0.50
C SER A 382 -31.79 -2.31 0.12
N GLY A 383 -32.25 -1.26 0.81
CA GLY A 383 -33.51 -0.56 0.55
C GLY A 383 -33.47 0.39 -0.65
N TYR A 384 -32.29 0.67 -1.22
CA TYR A 384 -32.08 1.74 -2.21
C TYR A 384 -31.33 1.28 -3.47
N LYS A 385 -31.33 -0.02 -3.77
CA LYS A 385 -30.55 -0.64 -4.87
C LYS A 385 -30.77 -0.02 -6.25
N SER A 386 -31.89 0.67 -6.47
CA SER A 386 -32.18 1.37 -7.73
C SER A 386 -31.49 2.73 -7.82
N LEU A 387 -30.91 3.27 -6.74
CA LEU A 387 -30.27 4.57 -6.71
C LEU A 387 -28.74 4.40 -6.90
N ASP A 388 -28.16 5.27 -7.71
CA ASP A 388 -26.76 5.23 -8.11
C ASP A 388 -25.79 5.16 -6.92
N TRP A 389 -26.00 5.96 -5.87
CA TRP A 389 -25.13 5.96 -4.69
C TRP A 389 -25.15 4.64 -3.90
N ALA A 390 -26.23 3.86 -3.98
CA ALA A 390 -26.39 2.60 -3.25
C ALA A 390 -25.85 1.39 -4.04
N GLN A 391 -25.29 1.60 -5.23
CA GLN A 391 -24.76 0.54 -6.08
C GLN A 391 -23.27 0.24 -5.83
N GLU A 392 -22.59 1.05 -5.02
CA GLU A 392 -21.21 0.76 -4.62
C GLU A 392 -21.18 -0.54 -3.79
N GLY A 393 -20.35 -1.49 -4.22
CA GLY A 393 -20.26 -2.81 -3.62
C GLY A 393 -19.07 -2.98 -2.67
N GLY A 394 -18.88 -4.21 -2.20
CA GLY A 394 -17.76 -4.56 -1.32
C GLY A 394 -17.92 -3.99 0.09
N ASP A 395 -16.83 -3.97 0.83
CA ASP A 395 -16.79 -3.42 2.19
C ASP A 395 -16.96 -1.88 2.20
N PRO A 396 -17.78 -1.28 3.07
CA PRO A 396 -18.08 0.15 3.03
C PRO A 396 -16.87 1.06 3.31
N CYS A 397 -15.85 0.55 4.01
CA CYS A 397 -14.66 1.34 4.39
C CYS A 397 -13.37 0.86 3.73
N LEU A 398 -13.27 -0.40 3.32
CA LEU A 398 -12.04 -1.04 2.89
C LEU A 398 -12.08 -1.57 1.44
N PRO A 399 -10.94 -1.59 0.74
CA PRO A 399 -9.70 -0.88 1.06
C PRO A 399 -9.85 0.64 0.87
N VAL A 400 -10.90 1.07 0.18
CA VAL A 400 -11.30 2.47 -0.04
C VAL A 400 -12.74 2.64 0.41
N PRO A 401 -13.11 3.72 1.13
CA PRO A 401 -14.49 3.95 1.53
C PRO A 401 -15.41 4.16 0.32
N TRP A 402 -16.70 3.82 0.47
CA TRP A 402 -17.71 4.24 -0.50
C TRP A 402 -17.71 5.77 -0.65
N SER A 403 -18.00 6.27 -1.85
CA SER A 403 -17.82 7.68 -2.20
C SER A 403 -18.61 8.67 -1.31
N TRP A 404 -19.66 8.19 -0.65
CA TRP A 404 -20.53 8.97 0.24
C TRP A 404 -20.30 8.68 1.74
N LEU A 405 -19.28 7.88 2.08
CA LEU A 405 -18.90 7.57 3.44
C LEU A 405 -17.49 8.09 3.78
N GLU A 406 -17.28 8.35 5.03
CA GLU A 406 -15.97 8.49 5.62
C GLU A 406 -15.85 7.56 6.80
N CYS A 407 -14.68 6.94 6.89
CA CYS A 407 -14.37 5.96 7.92
C CYS A 407 -13.14 6.40 8.70
N ASN A 408 -13.06 6.01 9.98
CA ASN A 408 -11.84 6.18 10.75
C ASN A 408 -10.74 5.22 10.28
N SER A 409 -9.54 5.36 10.82
CA SER A 409 -8.35 4.57 10.45
C SER A 409 -8.05 3.43 11.43
N ASP A 410 -9.05 2.96 12.17
CA ASP A 410 -8.90 1.81 13.06
C ASP A 410 -8.65 0.52 12.27
N PRO A 411 -8.07 -0.53 12.86
CA PRO A 411 -7.89 -1.83 12.21
C PRO A 411 -9.20 -2.46 11.71
N GLN A 412 -10.31 -2.19 12.37
CA GLN A 412 -11.67 -2.43 11.92
C GLN A 412 -12.38 -1.08 11.79
N PRO A 413 -12.30 -0.44 10.60
CA PRO A 413 -12.80 0.91 10.43
C PRO A 413 -14.30 1.02 10.75
N LYS A 414 -14.67 2.18 11.29
CA LYS A 414 -16.05 2.55 11.59
C LYS A 414 -16.44 3.77 10.78
N ILE A 415 -17.70 3.83 10.40
CA ILE A 415 -18.27 4.97 9.67
C ILE A 415 -18.36 6.16 10.61
N ILE A 416 -17.72 7.27 10.22
CA ILE A 416 -17.72 8.52 10.97
C ILE A 416 -18.49 9.64 10.26
N SER A 417 -18.73 9.54 8.95
CA SER A 417 -19.52 10.53 8.22
C SER A 417 -20.35 9.84 7.13
N VAL A 418 -21.60 10.29 6.99
CA VAL A 418 -22.53 9.87 5.94
C VAL A 418 -22.95 11.09 5.15
N LYS A 419 -22.66 11.14 3.84
CA LYS A 419 -22.86 12.27 2.92
C LYS A 419 -23.81 11.90 1.79
N LEU A 420 -25.08 12.07 2.04
CA LEU A 420 -26.17 11.77 1.10
C LEU A 420 -26.99 13.01 0.75
N SER A 421 -26.38 14.21 0.77
CA SER A 421 -27.01 15.47 0.36
C SER A 421 -27.44 15.42 -1.11
N SER A 422 -28.67 15.83 -1.39
CA SER A 422 -29.21 15.97 -2.76
C SER A 422 -29.10 14.70 -3.63
N LYS A 423 -29.33 13.51 -3.03
CA LYS A 423 -29.28 12.22 -3.72
C LYS A 423 -30.64 11.72 -4.19
N ASN A 424 -31.66 12.60 -4.19
CA ASN A 424 -33.03 12.27 -4.59
C ASN A 424 -33.66 11.10 -3.81
N ILE A 425 -33.34 11.00 -2.53
CA ILE A 425 -33.81 9.94 -1.65
C ILE A 425 -35.20 10.32 -1.10
N SER A 426 -36.10 9.35 -1.09
CA SER A 426 -37.46 9.49 -0.55
C SER A 426 -37.78 8.43 0.51
N GLY A 427 -38.88 8.61 1.23
CA GLY A 427 -39.28 7.75 2.32
C GLY A 427 -38.84 8.27 3.69
N SER A 428 -38.88 7.43 4.70
CA SER A 428 -38.39 7.79 6.06
C SER A 428 -36.86 7.71 6.15
N ILE A 429 -36.28 8.47 7.08
CA ILE A 429 -34.85 8.34 7.41
C ILE A 429 -34.59 6.89 7.86
N PRO A 430 -33.60 6.20 7.27
CA PRO A 430 -33.30 4.81 7.60
C PRO A 430 -32.86 4.64 9.07
N SER A 431 -33.48 3.69 9.77
CA SER A 431 -33.15 3.41 11.18
C SER A 431 -31.74 2.86 11.37
N GLU A 432 -31.13 2.31 10.32
CA GLU A 432 -29.75 1.81 10.29
C GLU A 432 -28.75 2.89 10.68
N LEU A 433 -29.01 4.15 10.33
CA LEU A 433 -28.14 5.27 10.65
C LEU A 433 -27.98 5.50 12.17
N THR A 434 -28.99 5.13 12.96
CA THR A 434 -28.92 5.27 14.44
C THR A 434 -28.06 4.19 15.10
N LYS A 435 -27.60 3.18 14.34
CA LYS A 435 -26.73 2.09 14.81
C LYS A 435 -25.25 2.38 14.60
N LEU A 436 -24.90 3.47 13.91
CA LEU A 436 -23.52 3.88 13.61
C LEU A 436 -22.92 4.59 14.84
N SER A 437 -22.40 3.84 15.79
CA SER A 437 -21.97 4.34 17.09
C SER A 437 -20.81 5.36 17.04
N SER A 438 -20.04 5.38 15.97
CA SER A 438 -18.92 6.31 15.76
C SER A 438 -19.26 7.48 14.83
N LEU A 439 -20.52 7.60 14.40
CA LEU A 439 -20.95 8.65 13.48
C LEU A 439 -20.75 10.05 14.10
N GLU A 440 -20.06 10.92 13.38
CA GLU A 440 -19.77 12.30 13.75
C GLU A 440 -20.55 13.30 12.91
N GLU A 441 -20.78 12.98 11.61
CA GLU A 441 -21.44 13.86 10.68
C GLU A 441 -22.51 13.14 9.88
N LEU A 442 -23.70 13.71 9.80
CA LEU A 442 -24.83 13.22 9.05
C LEU A 442 -25.38 14.28 8.12
N TRP A 443 -25.26 14.07 6.81
CA TRP A 443 -25.69 14.97 5.76
C TRP A 443 -26.77 14.30 4.91
N LEU A 444 -28.04 14.68 5.13
CA LEU A 444 -29.23 14.15 4.43
C LEU A 444 -30.05 15.27 3.79
N ASP A 445 -29.50 16.48 3.74
CA ASP A 445 -30.17 17.67 3.22
C ASP A 445 -30.52 17.57 1.73
N GLY A 446 -31.50 18.36 1.30
CA GLY A 446 -31.86 18.49 -0.11
C GLY A 446 -32.46 17.21 -0.73
N ASN A 447 -33.14 16.38 0.06
CA ASN A 447 -33.80 15.15 -0.37
C ASN A 447 -35.33 15.25 -0.23
N ALA A 448 -36.05 14.15 -0.37
CA ALA A 448 -37.47 14.04 -0.15
C ALA A 448 -37.83 13.14 1.05
N PHE A 449 -37.01 13.21 2.11
CA PHE A 449 -37.29 12.44 3.33
C PHE A 449 -38.56 12.88 4.01
N THR A 450 -39.38 11.89 4.44
CA THR A 450 -40.66 12.06 5.13
C THR A 450 -40.61 11.44 6.52
N GLY A 451 -41.70 11.56 7.29
CA GLY A 451 -41.76 11.00 8.64
C GLY A 451 -41.01 11.83 9.69
N SER A 452 -40.79 11.28 10.86
CA SER A 452 -40.16 11.98 11.98
C SER A 452 -38.65 11.90 11.96
N ILE A 453 -37.99 12.89 12.55
CA ILE A 453 -36.56 12.81 12.89
C ILE A 453 -36.35 11.69 13.89
N LEU A 454 -35.34 10.83 13.63
CA LEU A 454 -35.04 9.69 14.46
C LEU A 454 -34.37 10.08 15.77
N ASP A 455 -34.38 9.14 16.72
CA ASP A 455 -33.61 9.22 17.94
C ASP A 455 -32.17 8.73 17.67
N PHE A 456 -31.20 9.65 17.77
CA PHE A 456 -29.78 9.38 17.55
C PHE A 456 -28.98 9.15 18.84
N THR A 457 -29.62 8.76 19.96
CA THR A 457 -28.92 8.42 21.20
C THR A 457 -27.89 7.31 21.02
N GLY A 458 -28.09 6.43 20.03
CA GLY A 458 -27.11 5.42 19.62
C GLY A 458 -25.83 5.95 18.95
N CYS A 459 -25.79 7.25 18.63
CA CYS A 459 -24.68 7.92 17.94
C CYS A 459 -24.08 9.05 18.83
N PRO A 460 -23.45 8.72 19.96
CA PRO A 460 -23.02 9.72 20.95
C PRO A 460 -21.96 10.71 20.41
N ASN A 461 -21.25 10.37 19.34
CA ASN A 461 -20.20 11.17 18.75
C ASN A 461 -20.69 12.19 17.72
N LEU A 462 -22.01 12.25 17.45
CA LEU A 462 -22.58 13.18 16.49
C LEU A 462 -22.27 14.65 16.84
N LYS A 463 -21.66 15.33 15.86
CA LYS A 463 -21.24 16.74 15.93
C LYS A 463 -22.10 17.63 15.03
N ILE A 464 -22.43 17.13 13.84
CA ILE A 464 -23.11 17.88 12.77
C ILE A 464 -24.25 17.06 12.19
N ILE A 465 -25.45 17.65 12.12
CA ILE A 465 -26.64 17.03 11.52
C ILE A 465 -27.24 18.01 10.53
N HIS A 466 -27.30 17.62 9.25
CA HIS A 466 -27.95 18.33 8.15
C HIS A 466 -29.18 17.55 7.69
N LEU A 467 -30.37 18.09 7.97
CA LEU A 467 -31.66 17.52 7.58
C LEU A 467 -32.53 18.55 6.85
N GLU A 468 -31.98 19.70 6.54
CA GLU A 468 -32.71 20.80 5.89
C GLU A 468 -33.18 20.43 4.47
N ASN A 469 -34.20 21.17 4.00
CA ASN A 469 -34.74 21.02 2.65
C ASN A 469 -35.24 19.62 2.39
N ASN A 470 -36.13 19.12 3.27
CA ASN A 470 -36.78 17.83 3.20
C ASN A 470 -38.29 17.96 3.47
N GLN A 471 -39.00 16.86 3.66
CA GLN A 471 -40.43 16.81 3.97
C GLN A 471 -40.68 16.18 5.35
N LEU A 472 -39.75 16.37 6.29
CA LEU A 472 -39.81 15.78 7.62
C LEU A 472 -40.96 16.38 8.43
N THR A 473 -41.64 15.54 9.20
CA THR A 473 -42.82 15.89 10.01
C THR A 473 -42.60 15.61 11.50
N GLY A 474 -43.60 15.90 12.32
CA GLY A 474 -43.45 15.67 13.77
C GLY A 474 -42.60 16.69 14.49
N GLY A 475 -42.21 16.40 15.71
CA GLY A 475 -41.38 17.30 16.52
C GLY A 475 -39.88 17.01 16.41
N ILE A 476 -39.05 17.97 16.83
CA ILE A 476 -37.62 17.73 17.05
C ILE A 476 -37.46 16.88 18.31
N PRO A 477 -36.80 15.70 18.25
CA PRO A 477 -36.59 14.88 19.43
C PRO A 477 -35.80 15.58 20.52
N SER A 478 -36.28 15.48 21.77
CA SER A 478 -35.56 16.07 22.91
C SER A 478 -34.20 15.42 23.18
N SER A 479 -34.04 14.14 22.79
CA SER A 479 -32.79 13.39 22.90
C SER A 479 -31.61 13.99 22.11
N LEU A 480 -31.87 14.79 21.08
CA LEU A 480 -30.80 15.52 20.38
C LEU A 480 -30.13 16.57 21.30
N ALA A 481 -30.82 17.04 22.33
CA ALA A 481 -30.21 17.93 23.34
C ALA A 481 -29.22 17.21 24.24
N ASP A 482 -29.39 15.90 24.41
CA ASP A 482 -28.58 15.06 25.28
C ASP A 482 -27.28 14.55 24.58
N LEU A 483 -27.13 14.73 23.26
CA LEU A 483 -25.94 14.36 22.52
C LEU A 483 -24.75 15.24 22.94
N PRO A 484 -23.67 14.69 23.54
CA PRO A 484 -22.64 15.49 24.23
C PRO A 484 -21.84 16.39 23.27
N HIS A 485 -21.63 15.93 22.02
CA HIS A 485 -20.76 16.55 21.03
C HIS A 485 -21.52 17.33 19.94
N LEU A 486 -22.84 17.41 19.99
CA LEU A 486 -23.63 18.10 18.97
C LEU A 486 -23.34 19.61 18.97
N HIS A 487 -22.84 20.13 17.85
CA HIS A 487 -22.46 21.53 17.63
C HIS A 487 -23.32 22.22 16.60
N LYS A 488 -23.84 21.48 15.62
CA LYS A 488 -24.64 22.04 14.51
C LYS A 488 -25.84 21.14 14.23
N LEU A 489 -27.03 21.78 14.18
CA LEU A 489 -28.27 21.11 13.79
C LEU A 489 -29.04 22.01 12.83
N TYR A 490 -29.18 21.53 11.60
CA TYR A 490 -29.89 22.22 10.53
C TYR A 490 -31.14 21.39 10.16
N VAL A 491 -32.31 21.96 10.40
CA VAL A 491 -33.63 21.34 10.13
C VAL A 491 -34.58 22.29 9.42
N GLN A 492 -34.06 23.40 8.88
CA GLN A 492 -34.87 24.41 8.18
C GLN A 492 -35.53 23.82 6.92
N ASN A 493 -36.63 24.46 6.49
CA ASN A 493 -37.38 24.10 5.30
C ASN A 493 -37.83 22.60 5.33
N ASN A 494 -38.61 22.30 6.37
CA ASN A 494 -39.27 21.00 6.56
C ASN A 494 -40.73 21.22 6.97
N LEU A 495 -41.45 20.18 7.34
CA LEU A 495 -42.84 20.23 7.80
C LEU A 495 -42.94 19.93 9.31
N LEU A 496 -41.92 20.29 10.05
CA LEU A 496 -41.83 20.03 11.50
C LEU A 496 -42.85 20.85 12.26
N SER A 497 -43.30 20.28 13.40
CA SER A 497 -44.34 20.87 14.24
C SER A 497 -44.04 20.77 15.74
N GLY A 498 -44.83 21.48 16.56
CA GLY A 498 -44.69 21.44 18.02
C GLY A 498 -43.72 22.51 18.54
N HIS A 499 -42.91 22.16 19.52
CA HIS A 499 -42.00 23.12 20.16
C HIS A 499 -40.53 22.65 20.01
N VAL A 500 -39.62 23.60 19.78
CA VAL A 500 -38.19 23.34 19.84
C VAL A 500 -37.82 22.93 21.29
N PRO A 501 -37.19 21.82 21.50
CA PRO A 501 -36.75 21.34 22.83
C PRO A 501 -35.93 22.41 23.58
N PRO A 502 -36.30 22.75 24.84
CA PRO A 502 -35.58 23.78 25.61
C PRO A 502 -34.08 23.45 25.79
N GLY A 503 -33.71 22.16 25.87
CA GLY A 503 -32.32 21.71 25.95
C GLY A 503 -31.49 22.15 24.76
N LEU A 504 -32.02 22.13 23.55
CA LEU A 504 -31.33 22.62 22.35
C LEU A 504 -31.16 24.13 22.32
N LEU A 505 -32.13 24.89 22.85
CA LEU A 505 -32.09 26.33 22.92
C LEU A 505 -31.08 26.85 23.94
N ASN A 506 -30.81 26.06 24.99
CA ASN A 506 -29.87 26.37 26.06
C ASN A 506 -28.45 25.88 25.80
N LYS A 507 -28.29 25.03 24.78
CA LYS A 507 -27.00 24.45 24.37
C LYS A 507 -26.28 25.43 23.45
N ASN A 508 -24.98 25.60 23.60
CA ASN A 508 -24.18 26.46 22.71
C ASN A 508 -23.96 25.76 21.35
N ILE A 509 -25.00 25.70 20.53
CA ILE A 509 -24.98 25.06 19.21
C ILE A 509 -25.51 26.00 18.15
N VAL A 510 -25.09 25.81 16.89
CA VAL A 510 -25.69 26.42 15.72
C VAL A 510 -26.97 25.65 15.40
N LEU A 511 -28.13 26.25 15.71
CA LEU A 511 -29.46 25.67 15.46
C LEU A 511 -30.21 26.51 14.43
N ASN A 512 -30.55 25.91 13.27
CA ASN A 512 -31.44 26.53 12.30
C ASN A 512 -32.67 25.68 12.07
N TYR A 513 -33.86 26.24 12.33
CA TYR A 513 -35.17 25.59 12.18
C TYR A 513 -36.17 26.45 11.41
N THR A 514 -35.71 27.50 10.74
CA THR A 514 -36.56 28.41 9.94
C THR A 514 -37.30 27.67 8.82
N GLY A 515 -38.41 28.20 8.33
CA GLY A 515 -39.22 27.52 7.27
C GLY A 515 -39.97 26.27 7.75
N ASN A 516 -40.26 26.15 9.05
CA ASN A 516 -41.15 25.13 9.62
C ASN A 516 -42.33 25.84 10.29
N ASP A 517 -43.38 26.11 9.52
CA ASP A 517 -44.52 26.97 9.92
C ASP A 517 -45.25 26.53 11.19
N LYS A 518 -45.23 25.27 11.53
CA LYS A 518 -45.89 24.66 12.69
C LYS A 518 -44.96 24.44 13.89
N LEU A 519 -43.69 24.88 13.80
CA LEU A 519 -42.71 24.70 14.84
C LEU A 519 -42.52 26.03 15.63
N HIS A 520 -42.76 26.02 16.92
CA HIS A 520 -42.78 27.22 17.75
C HIS A 520 -41.70 27.20 18.83
N LYS A 521 -41.10 28.33 19.12
CA LYS A 521 -40.26 28.53 20.31
C LYS A 521 -41.17 28.59 21.54
N LYS A 522 -40.95 27.70 22.52
CA LYS A 522 -41.72 27.79 23.78
C LYS A 522 -41.32 29.08 24.51
N THR A 523 -42.13 30.13 24.34
CA THR A 523 -42.02 31.31 25.22
C THR A 523 -42.57 30.89 26.59
N SER A 524 -41.71 30.83 27.59
CA SER A 524 -42.16 30.72 28.96
C SER A 524 -42.85 32.02 29.38
N GLY A 525 -44.13 32.12 29.04
CA GLY A 525 -45.01 33.16 29.54
C GLY A 525 -45.36 32.88 30.99
N GLY A 526 -44.43 32.99 31.86
CA GLY A 526 -44.71 33.12 33.28
C GLY A 526 -45.13 34.56 33.59
N ARG A 527 -46.43 34.81 33.65
CA ARG A 527 -46.92 35.98 34.41
C ARG A 527 -46.46 35.81 35.84
N LEU A 528 -45.33 36.39 36.22
CA LEU A 528 -44.97 36.54 37.63
C LEU A 528 -46.01 37.44 38.29
N ASN A 529 -46.73 36.88 39.21
CA ASN A 529 -47.71 37.57 40.04
C ASN A 529 -47.00 38.69 40.81
N LYS A 530 -47.44 39.94 40.64
CA LYS A 530 -46.84 41.14 41.22
C LYS A 530 -46.63 41.06 42.72
N TYR A 531 -47.23 40.09 43.42
CA TYR A 531 -47.10 39.92 44.88
C TYR A 531 -45.82 39.14 45.29
N ILE A 532 -45.11 38.48 44.34
CA ILE A 532 -43.82 37.77 44.61
C ILE A 532 -42.63 38.75 44.61
N ILE A 533 -42.74 39.84 43.84
CA ILE A 533 -41.68 40.87 43.72
C ILE A 533 -41.49 41.64 45.00
N PHE A 534 -42.58 41.88 45.80
CA PHE A 534 -42.48 42.58 47.04
C PHE A 534 -41.95 41.73 48.22
N GLY A 535 -42.07 40.43 48.19
CA GLY A 535 -41.51 39.51 49.22
C GLY A 535 -40.01 39.26 49.02
N LEU A 536 -39.48 39.32 47.79
CA LEU A 536 -38.08 39.12 47.50
C LEU A 536 -37.18 40.34 47.83
N ALA A 537 -37.72 41.54 47.86
CA ALA A 537 -36.95 42.76 48.14
C ALA A 537 -36.58 42.85 49.66
N ILE A 538 -37.35 42.23 50.54
CA ILE A 538 -37.07 42.21 52.02
C ILE A 538 -36.13 41.06 52.36
N GLY A 539 -36.16 39.95 51.61
CA GLY A 539 -35.26 38.81 51.84
C GLY A 539 -33.83 39.01 51.31
N ALA A 540 -33.67 39.85 50.29
CA ALA A 540 -32.36 40.13 49.69
C ALA A 540 -31.43 40.97 50.58
N GLY A 541 -32.00 41.85 51.40
CA GLY A 541 -31.26 42.69 52.36
C GLY A 541 -30.61 41.89 53.51
N ALA A 542 -31.27 40.85 53.99
CA ALA A 542 -30.76 39.98 55.04
C ALA A 542 -29.70 38.95 54.54
N LEU A 543 -29.77 38.52 53.26
CA LEU A 543 -28.81 37.62 52.70
C LEU A 543 -27.49 38.29 52.30
N LEU A 544 -27.53 39.64 51.97
CA LEU A 544 -26.30 40.34 51.61
C LEU A 544 -25.38 40.57 52.85
N ILE A 545 -25.96 40.72 54.04
CA ILE A 545 -25.20 40.88 55.28
C ILE A 545 -24.60 39.53 55.72
N GLY A 546 -25.30 38.43 55.50
CA GLY A 546 -24.78 37.06 55.76
C GLY A 546 -23.66 36.65 54.78
N PHE A 547 -23.75 37.12 53.53
CA PHE A 547 -22.75 36.77 52.51
C PHE A 547 -21.41 37.50 52.69
N ILE A 548 -21.43 38.73 53.15
CA ILE A 548 -20.23 39.55 53.45
C ILE A 548 -19.47 38.96 54.65
N SER A 549 -20.19 38.47 55.66
CA SER A 549 -19.60 37.81 56.84
C SER A 549 -18.99 36.42 56.48
N SER A 550 -19.61 35.70 55.56
CA SER A 550 -19.12 34.37 55.09
C SER A 550 -17.89 34.50 54.20
N CYS A 551 -17.79 35.52 53.32
CA CYS A 551 -16.63 35.79 52.52
C CYS A 551 -15.37 36.19 53.28
N LEU A 552 -15.51 36.79 54.45
CA LEU A 552 -14.37 37.14 55.30
C LEU A 552 -13.81 35.91 56.03
N ILE A 553 -14.64 34.91 56.32
CA ILE A 553 -14.23 33.65 57.00
C ILE A 553 -13.58 32.69 56.03
N ILE A 554 -13.99 32.69 54.76
CA ILE A 554 -13.42 31.81 53.72
C ILE A 554 -12.05 32.31 53.24
N ARG A 555 -11.76 33.60 53.35
CA ARG A 555 -10.42 34.14 53.00
C ARG A 555 -9.30 33.76 53.96
N GLN A 556 -9.60 33.26 55.15
CA GLN A 556 -8.60 32.85 56.14
C GLN A 556 -8.28 31.36 56.16
N ARG A 557 -8.96 30.52 55.33
CA ARG A 557 -8.75 29.02 55.31
C ARG A 557 -8.22 28.45 53.99
N LYS A 558 -7.66 29.23 53.09
CA LYS A 558 -6.97 28.70 51.89
C LYS A 558 -5.48 29.00 51.93
N LYS A 559 -4.79 28.35 52.83
CA LYS A 559 -3.39 27.94 52.64
C LYS A 559 -3.34 26.43 52.91
N ASP A 560 -2.66 25.74 52.03
CA ASP A 560 -2.31 24.32 52.05
C ASP A 560 -3.36 23.34 51.48
N HIS A 561 -3.18 22.99 50.18
CA HIS A 561 -2.92 21.63 49.72
C HIS A 561 -2.67 21.64 48.20
N LYS A 562 -1.47 21.22 47.83
CA LYS A 562 -1.06 20.86 46.44
C LYS A 562 -1.76 19.57 46.07
N LYS A 563 -2.32 19.49 44.85
CA LYS A 563 -2.49 18.30 44.06
C LYS A 563 -2.34 18.65 42.58
N GLU A 564 -1.62 17.80 41.87
CA GLU A 564 -1.29 17.83 40.45
C GLU A 564 -2.51 17.81 39.55
N PRO A 565 -2.40 18.35 38.31
CA PRO A 565 -3.50 18.37 37.36
C PRO A 565 -3.44 17.21 36.37
N GLU A 566 -4.55 16.50 36.25
CA GLU A 566 -4.85 15.66 35.09
C GLU A 566 -4.97 16.52 33.82
N VAL A 567 -4.34 16.07 32.77
CA VAL A 567 -4.35 16.74 31.46
C VAL A 567 -5.53 16.21 30.64
N SER A 568 -6.57 16.98 30.51
CA SER A 568 -7.59 16.80 29.49
C SER A 568 -7.33 17.77 28.33
N PHE A 569 -7.19 17.21 27.12
CA PHE A 569 -7.03 17.99 25.89
C PHE A 569 -8.34 18.66 25.48
N HIS A 570 -8.40 19.98 25.65
CA HIS A 570 -9.38 20.82 24.97
C HIS A 570 -8.71 21.55 23.81
N VAL A 571 -9.14 21.28 22.60
CA VAL A 571 -8.87 22.15 21.45
C VAL A 571 -9.88 23.28 21.51
N SER A 572 -9.44 24.42 21.98
CA SER A 572 -10.24 25.66 21.93
C SER A 572 -9.75 26.55 20.80
N SER A 573 -10.70 27.07 20.02
CA SER A 573 -10.54 28.11 19.02
C SER A 573 -9.62 29.24 19.47
N MET A 574 -8.51 29.45 18.73
CA MET A 574 -7.57 30.54 18.96
C MET A 574 -8.09 31.84 18.36
N SER A 575 -8.57 32.74 19.23
CA SER A 575 -8.47 34.17 19.00
C SER A 575 -7.86 34.78 20.25
N ASN A 576 -6.73 35.46 20.06
CA ASN A 576 -5.99 36.33 21.00
C ASN A 576 -5.27 35.66 22.18
N ALA A 577 -3.98 35.36 21.98
CA ALA A 577 -2.98 35.44 23.07
C ALA A 577 -1.57 35.66 22.49
N THR A 578 -0.90 36.58 23.07
CA THR A 578 0.45 37.11 22.88
C THR A 578 1.57 36.07 22.92
N THR A 579 2.49 36.21 21.95
CA THR A 579 3.96 35.91 21.99
C THR A 579 4.43 34.69 22.79
N SER A 580 4.53 33.56 22.10
CA SER A 580 5.61 32.59 22.19
C SER A 580 6.02 32.26 20.75
N GLU A 581 7.29 31.92 20.51
CA GLU A 581 7.85 31.62 19.17
C GLU A 581 7.11 30.42 18.51
N GLY A 582 5.90 30.66 17.97
CA GLY A 582 5.03 29.72 17.30
C GLY A 582 4.72 30.16 15.88
N ALA A 583 4.27 29.26 15.03
CA ALA A 583 3.93 29.47 13.64
C ALA A 583 3.03 30.71 13.44
N GLN A 584 3.42 31.61 12.52
CA GLN A 584 2.69 32.82 12.20
C GLN A 584 1.44 32.50 11.37
N SER A 585 0.30 33.11 11.68
CA SER A 585 -0.85 33.10 10.79
C SER A 585 -0.70 34.22 9.77
N PHE A 586 -0.68 33.89 8.48
CA PHE A 586 -0.65 34.82 7.36
C PHE A 586 -2.04 35.00 6.80
N THR A 587 -2.35 36.22 6.33
CA THR A 587 -3.57 36.45 5.53
C THR A 587 -3.33 36.07 4.06
N LEU A 588 -4.38 35.70 3.35
CA LEU A 588 -4.29 35.39 1.91
C LEU A 588 -3.85 36.62 1.11
N SER A 589 -4.22 37.82 1.58
CA SER A 589 -3.82 39.10 0.98
C SER A 589 -2.30 39.31 1.07
N GLU A 590 -1.69 39.03 2.23
CA GLU A 590 -0.24 39.12 2.42
C GLU A 590 0.49 38.13 1.51
N LEU A 591 0.00 36.89 1.43
CA LEU A 591 0.60 35.88 0.57
C LEU A 591 0.42 36.17 -0.93
N ARG A 592 -0.70 36.74 -1.35
CA ARG A 592 -0.89 37.23 -2.72
C ARG A 592 0.10 38.35 -3.05
N SER A 593 0.29 39.31 -2.14
CA SER A 593 1.28 40.38 -2.31
C SER A 593 2.72 39.82 -2.36
N ALA A 594 3.09 38.93 -1.44
CA ALA A 594 4.41 38.36 -1.36
C ALA A 594 4.78 37.51 -2.57
N THR A 595 3.80 36.86 -3.23
CA THR A 595 4.01 35.92 -4.36
C THR A 595 3.69 36.53 -5.72
N ASP A 596 3.41 37.83 -5.77
CA ASP A 596 2.93 38.49 -6.97
C ASP A 596 1.70 37.76 -7.58
N ASN A 597 0.69 37.55 -6.72
CA ASN A 597 -0.52 36.76 -7.03
C ASN A 597 -0.25 35.32 -7.50
N PHE A 598 0.69 34.63 -6.86
CA PHE A 598 1.11 33.26 -7.17
C PHE A 598 1.67 33.08 -8.59
N GLN A 599 2.46 34.04 -9.06
CA GLN A 599 2.93 34.06 -10.44
C GLN A 599 4.08 33.09 -10.68
N LYS A 600 5.08 33.06 -9.77
CA LYS A 600 6.28 32.24 -9.94
C LYS A 600 6.10 30.86 -9.29
N LYS A 601 5.64 29.89 -10.07
CA LYS A 601 5.57 28.49 -9.67
C LYS A 601 6.98 27.89 -9.64
N VAL A 602 7.33 27.24 -8.51
CA VAL A 602 8.65 26.59 -8.32
C VAL A 602 8.55 25.08 -8.19
N GLY A 603 7.36 24.54 -7.94
CA GLY A 603 7.13 23.09 -7.87
C GLY A 603 5.67 22.71 -7.89
N SER A 604 5.37 21.46 -8.28
CA SER A 604 4.04 20.86 -8.14
C SER A 604 4.14 19.36 -7.97
N GLY A 605 3.25 18.77 -7.18
CA GLY A 605 3.17 17.34 -6.92
C GLY A 605 1.81 16.95 -6.35
N GLY A 606 1.67 15.71 -5.94
CA GLY A 606 0.44 15.15 -5.37
C GLY A 606 -0.08 15.91 -4.13
N PHE A 607 0.79 16.62 -3.42
CA PHE A 607 0.46 17.39 -2.21
C PHE A 607 0.17 18.88 -2.47
N GLY A 608 0.19 19.34 -3.71
CA GLY A 608 -0.11 20.72 -4.04
C GLY A 608 0.90 21.42 -4.94
N THR A 609 0.76 22.74 -5.04
CA THR A 609 1.64 23.59 -5.86
C THR A 609 2.39 24.57 -4.97
N VAL A 610 3.69 24.72 -5.23
CA VAL A 610 4.60 25.59 -4.48
C VAL A 610 4.96 26.82 -5.32
N TYR A 611 4.84 28.01 -4.71
CA TYR A 611 5.16 29.29 -5.32
C TYR A 611 6.28 29.99 -4.56
N TYR A 612 7.13 30.69 -5.28
CA TYR A 612 8.11 31.60 -4.70
C TYR A 612 7.45 32.91 -4.29
N GLY A 613 7.88 33.44 -3.15
CA GLY A 613 7.46 34.76 -2.69
C GLY A 613 8.53 35.47 -1.89
N LYS A 614 8.34 36.78 -1.67
CA LYS A 614 9.19 37.62 -0.83
C LYS A 614 8.33 38.48 0.08
N LEU A 615 8.53 38.32 1.38
CA LEU A 615 7.83 39.13 2.39
C LEU A 615 8.33 40.54 2.41
N ASN A 616 7.57 41.44 3.03
CA ASN A 616 7.91 42.86 3.17
C ASN A 616 9.19 43.13 3.97
N ASP A 617 9.56 42.20 4.85
CA ASP A 617 10.82 42.22 5.61
C ASP A 617 12.04 41.75 4.79
N GLY A 618 11.83 41.40 3.53
CA GLY A 618 12.86 40.93 2.62
C GLY A 618 13.11 39.42 2.64
N LYS A 619 12.43 38.64 3.53
CA LYS A 619 12.57 37.17 3.59
C LYS A 619 12.01 36.50 2.36
N GLU A 620 12.74 35.60 1.79
CA GLU A 620 12.28 34.73 0.69
C GLU A 620 11.55 33.52 1.25
N ILE A 621 10.39 33.22 0.67
CA ILE A 621 9.47 32.19 1.13
C ILE A 621 9.05 31.24 0.01
N ALA A 622 8.75 30.00 0.39
CA ALA A 622 8.05 29.03 -0.43
C ALA A 622 6.61 28.87 0.10
N VAL A 623 5.65 29.12 -0.75
CA VAL A 623 4.22 29.10 -0.42
C VAL A 623 3.58 27.86 -1.06
N LYS A 624 3.26 26.84 -0.27
CA LYS A 624 2.66 25.57 -0.71
C LYS A 624 1.15 25.67 -0.57
N ILE A 625 0.44 25.71 -1.69
CA ILE A 625 -1.04 25.63 -1.73
C ILE A 625 -1.40 24.17 -1.89
N LEU A 626 -2.11 23.60 -0.91
CA LEU A 626 -2.53 22.22 -0.97
C LEU A 626 -3.65 22.04 -2.00
N GLY A 627 -3.56 20.98 -2.79
CA GLY A 627 -4.52 20.70 -3.87
C GLY A 627 -5.86 20.17 -3.36
N ASN A 628 -6.93 20.50 -4.10
CA ASN A 628 -8.31 20.08 -3.80
C ASN A 628 -8.60 18.59 -4.08
N SER A 629 -7.60 17.78 -4.40
CA SER A 629 -7.79 16.40 -4.89
C SER A 629 -8.44 15.42 -3.91
N ASN A 630 -8.53 15.76 -2.62
CA ASN A 630 -9.41 15.16 -1.61
C ASN A 630 -9.49 16.13 -0.44
N ILE A 631 -10.57 16.88 -0.35
CA ILE A 631 -10.75 17.98 0.62
C ILE A 631 -10.45 17.56 2.08
N GLN A 632 -10.69 16.28 2.44
CA GLN A 632 -10.41 15.79 3.79
C GLN A 632 -8.98 15.32 3.99
N GLN A 633 -8.37 14.68 3.01
CA GLN A 633 -6.99 14.23 3.13
C GLN A 633 -6.03 15.42 3.18
N GLY A 634 -6.23 16.41 2.31
CA GLY A 634 -5.46 17.65 2.33
C GLY A 634 -5.57 18.39 3.67
N LYS A 635 -6.77 18.46 4.25
CA LYS A 635 -6.99 19.05 5.58
C LYS A 635 -6.29 18.29 6.70
N LYS A 636 -6.27 16.96 6.66
CA LYS A 636 -5.54 16.15 7.64
C LYS A 636 -4.03 16.34 7.52
N GLU A 637 -3.52 16.36 6.31
CA GLU A 637 -2.09 16.58 6.02
C GLU A 637 -1.70 18.00 6.45
N PHE A 638 -2.50 19.01 6.13
CA PHE A 638 -2.31 20.39 6.59
C PHE A 638 -2.25 20.49 8.13
N ALA A 639 -3.28 19.97 8.82
CA ALA A 639 -3.35 20.02 10.27
C ALA A 639 -2.18 19.30 10.94
N ASN A 640 -1.79 18.14 10.37
CA ASN A 640 -0.65 17.35 10.83
C ASN A 640 0.66 18.14 10.63
N GLU A 641 0.87 18.71 9.45
CA GLU A 641 2.09 19.46 9.12
C GLU A 641 2.21 20.72 9.99
N VAL A 642 1.14 21.49 10.18
CA VAL A 642 1.11 22.65 11.09
C VAL A 642 1.39 22.23 12.53
N SER A 643 0.75 21.17 13.02
CA SER A 643 0.92 20.69 14.39
C SER A 643 2.34 20.20 14.70
N LEU A 644 2.97 19.53 13.75
CA LEU A 644 4.34 19.01 13.90
C LEU A 644 5.38 20.13 13.76
N LEU A 645 5.31 20.89 12.66
CA LEU A 645 6.33 21.89 12.29
C LEU A 645 6.37 23.10 13.21
N SER A 646 5.27 23.40 13.91
CA SER A 646 5.28 24.46 14.92
C SER A 646 6.10 24.12 16.19
N ARG A 647 6.49 22.87 16.35
CA ARG A 647 7.20 22.36 17.53
C ARG A 647 8.65 21.97 17.27
N ILE A 648 9.03 21.76 15.99
CA ILE A 648 10.35 21.25 15.64
C ILE A 648 11.20 22.32 14.95
N HIS A 649 12.43 22.46 15.42
CA HIS A 649 13.38 23.42 14.86
C HIS A 649 14.75 22.76 14.82
N HIS A 650 15.25 22.48 13.63
CA HIS A 650 16.59 21.94 13.44
C HIS A 650 17.22 22.49 12.15
N ARG A 651 18.52 22.70 12.14
CA ARG A 651 19.24 23.29 11.00
C ARG A 651 19.13 22.48 9.70
N ASN A 652 18.92 21.16 9.79
CA ASN A 652 18.75 20.26 8.66
C ASN A 652 17.28 19.85 8.41
N LEU A 653 16.33 20.62 8.94
CA LEU A 653 14.91 20.56 8.60
C LEU A 653 14.47 21.89 7.98
N VAL A 654 13.58 21.83 6.99
CA VAL A 654 13.06 23.04 6.36
C VAL A 654 12.27 23.85 7.37
N LYS A 655 12.61 25.13 7.50
CA LYS A 655 11.99 26.02 8.49
C LYS A 655 10.58 26.39 8.06
N PHE A 656 9.65 26.12 8.94
CA PHE A 656 8.26 26.51 8.80
C PHE A 656 8.07 27.91 9.37
N TYR A 657 7.45 28.83 8.59
CA TYR A 657 7.18 30.18 9.03
C TYR A 657 5.74 30.34 9.49
N GLY A 658 4.79 29.64 8.87
CA GLY A 658 3.39 29.74 9.25
C GLY A 658 2.44 29.22 8.20
N PHE A 659 1.17 29.56 8.34
CA PHE A 659 0.09 29.06 7.50
C PHE A 659 -1.00 30.10 7.23
N CYS A 660 -1.86 29.81 6.25
CA CYS A 660 -3.08 30.58 5.96
C CYS A 660 -4.23 29.62 5.66
N GLN A 661 -5.41 29.89 6.28
CA GLN A 661 -6.66 29.17 6.01
C GLN A 661 -7.77 30.17 5.69
N GLU A 662 -7.76 30.70 4.49
CA GLU A 662 -8.75 31.65 4.02
C GLU A 662 -9.29 31.27 2.64
N GLU A 663 -10.51 31.67 2.33
CA GLU A 663 -11.20 31.40 1.05
C GLU A 663 -11.20 29.88 0.68
N GLY A 664 -11.25 28.99 1.67
CA GLY A 664 -11.24 27.54 1.43
C GLY A 664 -9.90 26.99 0.95
N LYS A 665 -8.81 27.75 1.05
CA LYS A 665 -7.47 27.33 0.72
C LYS A 665 -6.69 27.02 1.98
N ASP A 666 -6.00 25.88 1.99
CA ASP A 666 -5.03 25.50 3.00
C ASP A 666 -3.63 25.78 2.44
N ILE A 667 -2.90 26.70 3.05
CA ILE A 667 -1.60 27.21 2.57
C ILE A 667 -0.56 27.10 3.68
N LEU A 668 0.61 26.54 3.34
CA LEU A 668 1.77 26.44 4.23
C LEU A 668 2.90 27.33 3.72
N VAL A 669 3.62 27.97 4.64
CA VAL A 669 4.68 28.95 4.33
C VAL A 669 6.00 28.50 4.95
N TYR A 670 7.00 28.30 4.10
CA TYR A 670 8.34 27.81 4.47
C TYR A 670 9.44 28.77 4.04
N GLU A 671 10.65 28.55 4.53
CA GLU A 671 11.84 29.16 3.94
C GLU A 671 12.03 28.71 2.49
N PHE A 672 12.54 29.57 1.64
CA PHE A 672 12.81 29.25 0.25
C PHE A 672 14.15 28.54 0.09
N MET A 673 14.15 27.42 -0.63
CA MET A 673 15.32 26.60 -0.88
C MET A 673 15.82 26.82 -2.30
N HIS A 674 16.94 27.53 -2.44
CA HIS A 674 17.42 28.09 -3.71
C HIS A 674 17.89 27.06 -4.72
N ASN A 675 18.45 25.96 -4.25
CA ASN A 675 19.01 24.92 -5.10
C ASN A 675 18.08 23.72 -5.32
N GLY A 676 16.78 23.88 -5.05
CA GLY A 676 15.77 22.85 -5.36
C GLY A 676 15.97 21.54 -4.59
N THR A 677 15.71 20.42 -5.23
CA THR A 677 15.70 19.09 -4.63
C THR A 677 16.98 18.30 -4.94
N LEU A 678 17.38 17.41 -4.05
CA LEU A 678 18.48 16.47 -4.30
C LEU A 678 18.21 15.60 -5.56
N LYS A 679 16.95 15.23 -5.80
CA LYS A 679 16.53 14.52 -7.00
C LYS A 679 16.96 15.22 -8.29
N GLU A 680 16.75 16.54 -8.39
CA GLU A 680 17.08 17.33 -9.57
C GLU A 680 18.60 17.36 -9.85
N HIS A 681 19.42 17.28 -8.80
CA HIS A 681 20.88 17.26 -8.90
C HIS A 681 21.49 15.89 -9.18
N LEU A 682 20.80 14.79 -8.85
CA LEU A 682 21.33 13.44 -9.09
C LEU A 682 21.02 12.95 -10.51
N TYR A 683 19.78 13.08 -10.96
CA TYR A 683 19.32 12.55 -12.25
C TYR A 683 18.26 13.42 -12.92
N GLY A 684 17.95 14.60 -12.36
CA GLY A 684 17.05 15.59 -12.93
C GLY A 684 17.76 16.61 -13.85
N PRO A 685 17.07 17.72 -14.16
CA PRO A 685 17.62 18.73 -15.08
C PRO A 685 18.97 19.31 -14.65
N LEU A 686 19.20 19.48 -13.35
CA LEU A 686 20.41 20.10 -12.79
C LEU A 686 21.63 19.15 -12.77
N ALA A 687 21.41 17.84 -12.97
CA ALA A 687 22.50 16.85 -12.95
C ALA A 687 23.55 17.09 -14.03
N LYS A 688 23.16 17.67 -15.17
CA LYS A 688 24.06 18.00 -16.27
C LYS A 688 24.78 19.35 -16.10
N GLU A 689 24.16 20.28 -15.40
CA GLU A 689 24.68 21.65 -15.24
C GLU A 689 25.58 21.79 -14.01
N ASN A 690 25.18 21.16 -12.90
CA ASN A 690 25.85 21.26 -11.60
C ASN A 690 26.09 19.88 -11.00
N ARG A 691 27.06 19.16 -11.51
CA ARG A 691 27.44 17.84 -11.03
C ARG A 691 27.87 17.87 -9.57
N LEU A 692 27.21 17.05 -8.72
CA LEU A 692 27.62 16.85 -7.33
C LEU A 692 28.82 15.89 -7.26
N LYS A 693 29.94 16.37 -6.77
CA LYS A 693 31.13 15.54 -6.43
C LYS A 693 30.77 14.60 -5.28
N TRP A 694 31.50 13.47 -5.17
CA TRP A 694 31.24 12.47 -4.15
C TRP A 694 31.29 13.05 -2.73
N ILE A 695 32.30 13.81 -2.40
CA ILE A 695 32.40 14.48 -1.09
C ILE A 695 31.15 15.32 -0.77
N LYS A 696 30.57 16.01 -1.77
CA LYS A 696 29.35 16.80 -1.56
C LYS A 696 28.12 15.94 -1.36
N ARG A 697 28.05 14.79 -2.05
CA ARG A 697 26.98 13.81 -1.83
C ARG A 697 27.03 13.24 -0.41
N LEU A 698 28.23 12.98 0.12
CA LEU A 698 28.42 12.55 1.51
C LEU A 698 28.00 13.63 2.52
N GLU A 699 28.35 14.89 2.29
CA GLU A 699 27.95 16.02 3.16
C GLU A 699 26.40 16.15 3.18
N ILE A 700 25.75 16.04 2.04
CA ILE A 700 24.27 16.06 1.92
C ILE A 700 23.65 14.87 2.66
N ALA A 701 24.25 13.68 2.55
CA ALA A 701 23.80 12.50 3.27
C ALA A 701 23.92 12.69 4.79
N GLU A 702 25.06 13.19 5.27
CA GLU A 702 25.30 13.48 6.69
C GLU A 702 24.31 14.50 7.25
N GLU A 703 24.10 15.60 6.53
CA GLU A 703 23.18 16.66 6.94
C GLU A 703 21.72 16.16 6.98
N SER A 704 21.30 15.38 5.97
CA SER A 704 19.97 14.76 5.93
C SER A 704 19.77 13.77 7.09
N ALA A 705 20.77 12.91 7.34
CA ALA A 705 20.76 11.96 8.44
C ALA A 705 20.63 12.65 9.80
N LYS A 706 21.34 13.78 10.03
CA LYS A 706 21.21 14.58 11.26
C LYS A 706 19.81 15.15 11.46
N GLY A 707 19.14 15.56 10.38
CA GLY A 707 17.74 15.97 10.43
C GLY A 707 16.80 14.84 10.85
N ILE A 708 16.99 13.65 10.29
CA ILE A 708 16.21 12.46 10.62
C ILE A 708 16.50 11.98 12.05
N GLU A 709 17.76 11.96 12.46
CA GLU A 709 18.15 11.60 13.84
C GLU A 709 17.45 12.51 14.86
N TYR A 710 17.39 13.82 14.60
CA TYR A 710 16.69 14.76 15.47
C TYR A 710 15.19 14.42 15.57
N LEU A 711 14.53 14.00 14.49
CA LEU A 711 13.14 13.56 14.54
C LEU A 711 12.96 12.32 15.42
N HIS A 712 13.88 11.35 15.31
CA HIS A 712 13.80 10.08 16.02
C HIS A 712 14.18 10.19 17.51
N THR A 713 15.16 11.03 17.85
CA THR A 713 15.77 11.04 19.19
C THR A 713 15.69 12.38 19.90
N GLY A 714 15.60 13.48 19.14
CA GLY A 714 15.54 14.85 19.69
C GLY A 714 14.14 15.35 19.97
N CYS A 715 13.11 14.64 19.54
CA CYS A 715 11.70 14.99 19.73
C CYS A 715 11.05 14.07 20.78
N VAL A 716 10.12 14.63 21.57
CA VAL A 716 9.32 13.87 22.53
C VAL A 716 7.84 14.21 22.33
N PRO A 717 6.98 13.28 21.91
CA PRO A 717 7.34 11.93 21.39
C PRO A 717 8.13 11.99 20.09
N SER A 718 8.84 10.91 19.74
CA SER A 718 9.63 10.84 18.50
C SER A 718 8.73 10.91 17.28
N ILE A 719 9.30 11.37 16.15
CA ILE A 719 8.58 11.61 14.92
C ILE A 719 9.13 10.70 13.84
N ILE A 720 8.27 9.92 13.19
CA ILE A 720 8.59 9.11 12.03
C ILE A 720 8.16 9.88 10.79
N HIS A 721 9.08 10.15 9.88
CA HIS A 721 8.83 10.97 8.68
C HIS A 721 7.92 10.27 7.67
N ARG A 722 8.17 8.96 7.39
CA ARG A 722 7.32 8.08 6.59
C ARG A 722 7.36 8.29 5.06
N ASP A 723 7.88 9.41 4.57
CA ASP A 723 8.00 9.68 3.13
C ASP A 723 9.36 10.26 2.75
N LEU A 724 10.44 9.67 3.29
CA LEU A 724 11.81 10.04 2.94
C LEU A 724 12.12 9.60 1.52
N LYS A 725 12.61 10.57 0.71
CA LYS A 725 13.02 10.38 -0.69
C LYS A 725 13.85 11.56 -1.15
N THR A 726 14.60 11.41 -2.23
CA THR A 726 15.48 12.47 -2.76
C THR A 726 14.75 13.75 -3.15
N SER A 727 13.45 13.69 -3.52
CA SER A 727 12.65 14.89 -3.79
C SER A 727 12.20 15.64 -2.52
N ASN A 728 12.29 15.04 -1.34
CA ASN A 728 11.98 15.65 -0.05
C ASN A 728 13.24 16.10 0.71
N ILE A 729 14.43 15.97 0.10
CA ILE A 729 15.68 16.59 0.55
C ILE A 729 15.93 17.82 -0.32
N LEU A 730 15.83 18.99 0.30
CA LEU A 730 16.01 20.28 -0.37
C LEU A 730 17.40 20.87 -0.05
N LEU A 731 17.93 21.65 -0.99
CA LEU A 731 19.25 22.28 -0.87
C LEU A 731 19.11 23.80 -0.76
N ASP A 732 19.73 24.38 0.26
CA ASP A 732 19.74 25.84 0.46
C ASP A 732 20.74 26.53 -0.49
N ASN A 733 20.89 27.84 -0.38
CA ASN A 733 21.83 28.63 -1.20
C ASN A 733 23.30 28.24 -1.04
N ASN A 734 23.66 27.56 0.04
CA ASN A 734 25.00 27.04 0.32
C ASN A 734 25.13 25.54 0.01
N MET A 735 24.18 24.96 -0.69
CA MET A 735 24.11 23.53 -0.98
C MET A 735 24.06 22.66 0.28
N LYS A 736 23.46 23.18 1.38
CA LYS A 736 23.22 22.40 2.60
C LYS A 736 21.86 21.72 2.55
N ALA A 737 21.82 20.48 3.00
CA ALA A 737 20.62 19.67 2.94
C ALA A 737 19.66 19.94 4.10
N LYS A 738 18.37 19.99 3.77
CA LYS A 738 17.25 20.06 4.73
C LYS A 738 16.14 19.11 4.31
N VAL A 739 15.67 18.34 5.27
CA VAL A 739 14.51 17.43 5.06
C VAL A 739 13.21 18.22 5.12
N SER A 740 12.27 17.90 4.24
CA SER A 740 11.00 18.61 4.02
C SER A 740 9.82 17.65 3.86
N ASP A 741 8.59 18.19 3.87
CA ASP A 741 7.31 17.52 3.58
C ASP A 741 6.87 16.51 4.67
N PHE A 742 6.32 17.06 5.75
CA PHE A 742 5.89 16.32 6.94
C PHE A 742 4.40 15.92 6.91
N GLY A 743 3.72 16.05 5.77
CA GLY A 743 2.28 15.78 5.62
C GLY A 743 1.88 14.36 5.99
N LEU A 744 2.77 13.38 5.79
CA LEU A 744 2.55 11.97 6.13
C LEU A 744 3.16 11.55 7.47
N SER A 745 3.89 12.41 8.15
CA SER A 745 4.62 12.08 9.38
C SER A 745 3.71 11.66 10.54
N LYS A 746 4.24 10.88 11.46
CA LYS A 746 3.52 10.35 12.63
C LYS A 746 4.34 10.51 13.90
N LEU A 747 3.64 10.84 14.99
CA LEU A 747 4.22 10.75 16.34
C LEU A 747 4.27 9.29 16.76
N ALA A 748 5.41 8.84 17.25
CA ALA A 748 5.51 7.57 17.97
C ALA A 748 4.87 7.73 19.35
N ILE A 749 4.19 6.71 19.81
CA ILE A 749 3.52 6.72 21.12
C ILE A 749 4.48 6.14 22.13
N ASP A 750 4.77 6.88 23.20
CA ASP A 750 5.68 6.43 24.25
C ASP A 750 5.25 5.07 24.84
N GLY A 751 6.21 4.15 24.91
CA GLY A 751 5.98 2.78 25.43
C GLY A 751 5.37 1.80 24.43
N ILE A 752 5.10 2.21 23.18
CA ILE A 752 4.63 1.33 22.11
C ILE A 752 5.73 1.16 21.05
N SER A 753 6.09 -0.08 20.76
CA SER A 753 7.19 -0.41 19.82
C SER A 753 6.95 0.01 18.37
N HIS A 754 5.71 0.34 17.98
CA HIS A 754 5.33 0.71 16.64
C HIS A 754 4.02 1.52 16.60
N VAL A 755 3.81 2.28 15.53
CA VAL A 755 2.54 2.96 15.25
C VAL A 755 1.76 2.14 14.23
N SER A 756 0.65 1.54 14.63
CA SER A 756 -0.24 0.87 13.68
C SER A 756 -0.87 1.92 12.76
N SER A 757 -0.67 1.79 11.45
CA SER A 757 -1.12 2.80 10.48
C SER A 757 -1.33 2.20 9.10
N ILE A 758 -2.35 2.69 8.38
CA ILE A 758 -2.51 2.38 6.95
C ILE A 758 -1.20 2.70 6.23
N VAL A 759 -0.73 1.77 5.40
CA VAL A 759 0.51 1.93 4.65
C VAL A 759 0.42 3.16 3.73
N ARG A 760 1.39 4.04 3.87
CA ARG A 760 1.58 5.23 3.04
C ARG A 760 3.07 5.45 2.82
N GLY A 761 3.42 6.13 1.76
CA GLY A 761 4.79 6.43 1.38
C GLY A 761 4.96 6.36 -0.14
N THR A 762 6.18 6.53 -0.60
CA THR A 762 6.51 6.55 -2.03
C THR A 762 7.08 5.20 -2.46
N LEU A 763 6.56 4.66 -3.57
CA LEU A 763 7.05 3.43 -4.18
C LEU A 763 8.57 3.51 -4.43
N GLY A 764 9.30 2.45 -4.09
CA GLY A 764 10.76 2.39 -4.18
C GLY A 764 11.48 2.73 -2.88
N TYR A 765 10.88 3.55 -2.00
CA TYR A 765 11.43 3.92 -0.69
C TYR A 765 10.67 3.26 0.47
N LEU A 766 9.51 2.64 0.19
CA LEU A 766 8.64 2.07 1.19
C LEU A 766 9.26 0.83 1.83
N ASP A 767 9.35 0.83 3.15
CA ASP A 767 9.83 -0.27 3.98
C ASP A 767 8.95 -1.52 3.78
N PRO A 768 9.54 -2.65 3.35
CA PRO A 768 8.79 -3.90 3.14
C PRO A 768 8.12 -4.44 4.39
N GLU A 769 8.78 -4.33 5.55
CA GLU A 769 8.20 -4.81 6.82
C GLU A 769 7.03 -3.95 7.27
N TYR A 770 7.14 -2.62 7.14
CA TYR A 770 6.02 -1.73 7.38
C TYR A 770 4.86 -2.00 6.41
N TYR A 771 5.16 -2.23 5.12
CA TYR A 771 4.15 -2.57 4.12
C TYR A 771 3.35 -3.83 4.48
N ILE A 772 4.03 -4.86 5.00
CA ILE A 772 3.43 -6.16 5.32
C ILE A 772 2.72 -6.12 6.67
N SER A 773 3.35 -5.52 7.69
CA SER A 773 2.87 -5.59 9.07
C SER A 773 1.90 -4.47 9.44
N ASN A 774 1.84 -3.39 8.68
CA ASN A 774 1.24 -2.10 9.05
C ASN A 774 1.86 -1.47 10.33
N HIS A 775 3.01 -1.98 10.77
CA HIS A 775 3.74 -1.49 11.93
C HIS A 775 4.79 -0.47 11.50
N LEU A 776 4.45 0.80 11.61
CA LEU A 776 5.37 1.90 11.32
C LEU A 776 6.32 2.11 12.50
N THR A 777 7.62 2.14 12.21
CA THR A 777 8.69 2.38 13.18
C THR A 777 9.71 3.36 12.64
N GLU A 778 10.60 3.87 13.49
CA GLU A 778 11.76 4.67 13.05
C GLU A 778 12.64 3.91 12.05
N LYS A 779 12.64 2.58 12.13
CA LYS A 779 13.38 1.71 11.19
C LYS A 779 12.81 1.75 9.77
N SER A 780 11.58 2.20 9.59
CA SER A 780 11.01 2.42 8.26
C SER A 780 11.65 3.62 7.56
N ASP A 781 11.96 4.69 8.31
CA ASP A 781 12.74 5.83 7.80
C ASP A 781 14.18 5.42 7.47
N ILE A 782 14.76 4.51 8.26
CA ILE A 782 16.10 3.95 7.99
C ILE A 782 16.14 3.23 6.65
N TYR A 783 15.12 2.42 6.35
CA TYR A 783 15.01 1.75 5.05
C TYR A 783 14.97 2.75 3.90
N SER A 784 14.09 3.74 3.99
CA SER A 784 13.98 4.80 2.98
C SER A 784 15.30 5.58 2.80
N PHE A 785 16.02 5.84 3.90
CA PHE A 785 17.32 6.50 3.85
C PHE A 785 18.40 5.63 3.21
N GLY A 786 18.35 4.31 3.44
CA GLY A 786 19.22 3.36 2.73
C GLY A 786 19.05 3.42 1.21
N VAL A 787 17.81 3.56 0.73
CA VAL A 787 17.53 3.77 -0.69
C VAL A 787 18.13 5.08 -1.19
N ILE A 788 18.01 6.16 -0.42
CA ILE A 788 18.65 7.46 -0.75
C ILE A 788 20.16 7.34 -0.86
N LEU A 789 20.82 6.57 0.01
CA LEU A 789 22.27 6.33 -0.08
C LEU A 789 22.64 5.62 -1.37
N LEU A 790 21.85 4.64 -1.82
CA LEU A 790 22.05 3.97 -3.11
C LEU A 790 21.85 4.92 -4.30
N GLU A 791 20.91 5.84 -4.24
CA GLU A 791 20.72 6.88 -5.25
C GLU A 791 21.90 7.84 -5.30
N LEU A 792 22.47 8.20 -4.14
CA LEU A 792 23.67 9.05 -4.04
C LEU A 792 24.92 8.38 -4.66
N ILE A 793 25.06 7.06 -4.50
CA ILE A 793 26.15 6.29 -5.10
C ILE A 793 25.99 6.21 -6.61
N SER A 794 24.78 5.90 -7.07
CA SER A 794 24.55 5.47 -8.46
C SER A 794 24.08 6.58 -9.41
N GLY A 795 23.57 7.70 -8.88
CA GLY A 795 22.94 8.72 -9.71
C GLY A 795 21.68 8.23 -10.42
N LYS A 796 21.03 7.15 -9.94
CA LYS A 796 19.86 6.52 -10.55
C LYS A 796 18.64 6.62 -9.64
N GLU A 797 17.44 6.70 -10.25
CA GLU A 797 16.18 6.70 -9.49
C GLU A 797 15.92 5.35 -8.78
N ALA A 798 15.24 5.38 -7.64
CA ALA A 798 14.89 4.20 -6.85
C ALA A 798 14.16 3.12 -7.66
N ILE A 799 13.33 3.52 -8.62
CA ILE A 799 12.64 2.64 -9.58
C ILE A 799 12.86 3.16 -10.99
N SER A 800 13.32 2.30 -11.88
CA SER A 800 13.48 2.62 -13.31
C SER A 800 13.30 1.35 -14.15
N ASN A 801 12.61 1.49 -15.27
CA ASN A 801 12.45 0.38 -16.24
C ASN A 801 13.67 0.21 -17.15
N GLU A 802 14.52 1.22 -17.27
CA GLU A 802 15.63 1.27 -18.22
C GLU A 802 17.00 1.24 -17.55
N SER A 803 17.11 1.80 -16.34
CA SER A 803 18.42 2.09 -15.74
C SER A 803 19.12 0.89 -15.10
N PHE A 804 18.40 -0.19 -14.80
CA PHE A 804 18.90 -1.36 -14.07
C PHE A 804 19.06 -2.60 -14.96
N GLY A 805 18.91 -2.46 -16.26
CA GLY A 805 18.88 -3.57 -17.22
C GLY A 805 17.51 -4.26 -17.29
N ILE A 806 17.39 -5.24 -18.17
CA ILE A 806 16.12 -5.92 -18.48
C ILE A 806 15.52 -6.63 -17.24
N ASN A 807 16.31 -6.85 -16.21
CA ASN A 807 16.02 -7.78 -15.12
C ASN A 807 15.82 -7.16 -13.74
N CYS A 808 16.02 -5.85 -13.58
CA CYS A 808 15.87 -5.16 -12.29
C CYS A 808 15.14 -3.84 -12.49
N ARG A 809 14.05 -3.62 -11.75
CA ARG A 809 13.33 -2.34 -11.73
C ARG A 809 13.60 -1.52 -10.47
N ASN A 810 14.32 -2.08 -9.50
CA ASN A 810 14.54 -1.49 -8.19
C ASN A 810 16.02 -1.39 -7.88
N ILE A 811 16.43 -0.20 -7.43
CA ILE A 811 17.83 0.13 -7.12
C ILE A 811 18.40 -0.77 -6.01
N VAL A 812 17.62 -1.14 -5.00
CA VAL A 812 18.07 -1.96 -3.87
C VAL A 812 18.57 -3.32 -4.34
N GLN A 813 17.80 -3.97 -5.22
CA GLN A 813 18.17 -5.28 -5.73
C GLN A 813 19.33 -5.23 -6.70
N TRP A 814 19.29 -4.24 -7.60
CA TRP A 814 20.34 -4.03 -8.54
C TRP A 814 21.69 -3.78 -7.83
N ALA A 815 21.72 -2.85 -6.86
CA ALA A 815 22.92 -2.55 -6.09
C ALA A 815 23.36 -3.76 -5.24
N LYS A 816 22.42 -4.49 -4.62
CA LYS A 816 22.71 -5.67 -3.82
C LYS A 816 23.46 -6.74 -4.62
N VAL A 817 23.01 -7.01 -5.83
CA VAL A 817 23.67 -8.01 -6.71
C VAL A 817 25.10 -7.61 -7.04
N HIS A 818 25.35 -6.36 -7.37
CA HIS A 818 26.70 -5.87 -7.68
C HIS A 818 27.62 -5.90 -6.46
N ILE A 819 27.15 -5.36 -5.32
CA ILE A 819 27.94 -5.27 -4.09
C ILE A 819 28.28 -6.67 -3.55
N GLU A 820 27.33 -7.61 -3.51
CA GLU A 820 27.57 -9.00 -3.06
C GLU A 820 28.52 -9.76 -3.97
N ASN A 821 28.61 -9.39 -5.25
CA ASN A 821 29.58 -9.91 -6.20
C ASN A 821 30.95 -9.20 -6.18
N GLY A 822 31.13 -8.22 -5.30
CA GLY A 822 32.35 -7.41 -5.22
C GLY A 822 32.52 -6.39 -6.35
N ASP A 823 31.48 -6.16 -7.15
CA ASP A 823 31.46 -5.22 -8.27
C ASP A 823 30.85 -3.88 -7.88
N ILE A 824 31.55 -3.11 -7.07
CA ILE A 824 31.07 -1.77 -6.72
C ILE A 824 31.16 -0.79 -7.90
N GLN A 825 32.10 -1.01 -8.82
CA GLN A 825 32.27 -0.15 -10.00
C GLN A 825 31.00 -0.17 -10.88
N GLY A 826 30.32 -1.28 -10.94
CA GLY A 826 29.07 -1.44 -11.70
C GLY A 826 27.90 -0.60 -11.17
N ILE A 827 27.95 -0.14 -9.93
CA ILE A 827 26.88 0.69 -9.35
C ILE A 827 27.22 2.17 -9.23
N ILE A 828 28.49 2.56 -9.32
CA ILE A 828 28.92 3.95 -9.17
C ILE A 828 28.41 4.78 -10.35
N ASP A 829 27.94 5.99 -10.03
CA ASP A 829 27.52 6.97 -11.02
C ASP A 829 28.70 7.32 -11.97
N PRO A 830 28.60 6.99 -13.27
CA PRO A 830 29.68 7.28 -14.22
C PRO A 830 30.04 8.77 -14.31
N SER A 831 29.12 9.64 -13.91
CA SER A 831 29.39 11.08 -13.89
C SER A 831 30.44 11.46 -12.86
N LEU A 832 30.71 10.67 -11.82
CA LEU A 832 31.73 10.92 -10.84
C LEU A 832 33.16 10.78 -11.41
N GLY A 833 33.34 10.06 -12.52
CA GLY A 833 34.66 9.77 -13.08
C GLY A 833 35.51 9.05 -12.05
N ASP A 834 36.79 9.53 -11.89
CA ASP A 834 37.71 8.98 -10.91
C ASP A 834 37.88 9.91 -9.67
N GLU A 835 36.94 10.84 -9.46
CA GLU A 835 37.01 11.84 -8.37
C GLU A 835 36.37 11.32 -7.07
N TYR A 836 36.75 10.13 -6.62
CA TYR A 836 36.30 9.55 -5.33
C TYR A 836 37.29 8.51 -4.81
N ASP A 837 37.34 8.34 -3.49
CA ASP A 837 38.05 7.22 -2.87
C ASP A 837 37.14 5.96 -2.85
N ILE A 838 37.67 4.87 -3.37
CA ILE A 838 36.90 3.60 -3.48
C ILE A 838 36.56 3.02 -2.11
N GLN A 839 37.37 3.28 -1.06
CA GLN A 839 37.09 2.79 0.29
C GLN A 839 35.94 3.57 0.93
N SER A 840 35.89 4.90 0.68
CA SER A 840 34.74 5.71 1.13
C SER A 840 33.43 5.23 0.47
N MET A 841 33.50 4.85 -0.82
CA MET A 841 32.38 4.35 -1.59
C MET A 841 31.87 3.00 -1.04
N TRP A 842 32.78 2.05 -0.82
CA TRP A 842 32.46 0.75 -0.22
C TRP A 842 31.78 0.88 1.13
N LYS A 843 32.33 1.74 1.99
CA LYS A 843 31.81 1.96 3.34
C LYS A 843 30.35 2.42 3.34
N VAL A 844 30.00 3.33 2.44
CA VAL A 844 28.63 3.83 2.29
C VAL A 844 27.71 2.78 1.65
N ALA A 845 28.21 2.04 0.67
CA ALA A 845 27.44 0.98 -0.01
C ALA A 845 27.06 -0.15 0.93
N GLU A 846 27.99 -0.63 1.74
CA GLU A 846 27.72 -1.64 2.78
C GLU A 846 26.70 -1.14 3.80
N LYS A 847 26.84 0.09 4.27
CA LYS A 847 25.90 0.69 5.21
C LYS A 847 24.51 0.86 4.59
N ALA A 848 24.42 1.25 3.31
CA ALA A 848 23.17 1.32 2.58
C ALA A 848 22.46 -0.04 2.52
N LEU A 849 23.20 -1.13 2.23
CA LEU A 849 22.66 -2.50 2.25
C LEU A 849 22.17 -2.92 3.64
N MET A 850 22.86 -2.50 4.71
CA MET A 850 22.37 -2.76 6.08
C MET A 850 21.07 -2.01 6.37
N CYS A 851 20.90 -0.80 5.86
CA CYS A 851 19.67 -0.03 6.03
C CYS A 851 18.47 -0.66 5.31
N VAL A 852 18.68 -1.27 4.14
CA VAL A 852 17.62 -1.86 3.34
C VAL A 852 17.37 -3.35 3.63
N GLN A 853 17.81 -3.85 4.80
CA GLN A 853 17.52 -5.21 5.22
C GLN A 853 16.00 -5.42 5.36
N PRO A 854 15.46 -6.61 5.04
CA PRO A 854 14.03 -6.89 5.14
C PRO A 854 13.47 -6.69 6.54
N HIS A 855 14.23 -7.09 7.58
CA HIS A 855 13.80 -7.01 8.97
C HIS A 855 14.27 -5.72 9.65
N ALA A 856 13.36 -4.98 10.23
CA ALA A 856 13.61 -3.69 10.89
C ALA A 856 14.65 -3.80 12.02
N ASN A 857 14.63 -4.89 12.80
CA ASN A 857 15.54 -5.11 13.91
C ASN A 857 17.01 -5.32 13.49
N THR A 858 17.27 -5.70 12.25
CA THR A 858 18.62 -5.88 11.70
C THR A 858 19.20 -4.58 11.12
N ARG A 859 18.39 -3.55 10.95
CA ARG A 859 18.80 -2.25 10.42
C ARG A 859 19.51 -1.44 11.49
N PRO A 860 20.56 -0.66 11.13
CA PRO A 860 21.25 0.21 12.06
C PRO A 860 20.35 1.34 12.61
N SER A 861 20.81 2.06 13.61
CA SER A 861 20.24 3.34 14.04
C SER A 861 20.73 4.48 13.14
N MET A 862 20.06 5.65 13.16
CA MET A 862 20.51 6.81 12.41
C MET A 862 21.88 7.31 12.88
N SER A 863 22.16 7.24 14.20
CA SER A 863 23.46 7.60 14.77
C SER A 863 24.62 6.75 14.24
N GLU A 864 24.39 5.44 14.06
CA GLU A 864 25.38 4.53 13.45
C GLU A 864 25.61 4.86 11.98
N ILE A 865 24.58 5.24 11.25
CA ILE A 865 24.68 5.65 9.84
C ILE A 865 25.48 6.95 9.71
N ILE A 866 25.19 7.94 10.58
CA ILE A 866 25.91 9.21 10.60
C ILE A 866 27.40 8.98 10.83
N LYS A 867 27.77 8.11 11.77
CA LYS A 867 29.17 7.79 12.05
C LYS A 867 29.87 7.22 10.83
N GLU A 868 29.26 6.26 10.13
CA GLU A 868 29.87 5.66 8.93
C GLU A 868 30.02 6.67 7.78
N ILE A 869 29.06 7.57 7.61
CA ILE A 869 29.16 8.64 6.61
C ILE A 869 30.30 9.62 6.99
N GLN A 870 30.43 9.96 8.27
CA GLN A 870 31.53 10.81 8.75
C GLN A 870 32.90 10.17 8.52
N ASP A 871 33.04 8.87 8.78
CA ASP A 871 34.24 8.13 8.49
C ASP A 871 34.56 8.10 6.98
N ALA A 872 33.52 7.93 6.12
CA ALA A 872 33.67 8.02 4.66
C ALA A 872 34.11 9.41 4.21
N ILE A 873 33.62 10.50 4.83
CA ILE A 873 34.06 11.88 4.59
C ILE A 873 35.53 12.09 4.99
N LEU A 874 35.96 11.47 6.09
CA LEU A 874 37.37 11.57 6.52
C LEU A 874 38.32 10.87 5.54
N ILE A 875 37.93 9.68 5.03
CA ILE A 875 38.66 8.94 4.01
C ILE A 875 38.82 9.82 2.76
N GLU A 876 37.69 10.36 2.28
CA GLU A 876 37.65 11.19 1.07
C GLU A 876 38.54 12.47 1.18
N ARG A 877 38.53 13.11 2.34
CA ARG A 877 39.38 14.29 2.60
C ARG A 877 40.86 13.95 2.77
N GLY A 878 41.16 12.76 3.28
CA GLY A 878 42.54 12.24 3.42
C GLY A 878 43.16 11.92 2.06
N ALA A 879 42.44 11.39 1.12
CA ALA A 879 42.87 11.13 -0.24
C ALA A 879 43.22 12.43 -0.99
N GLY A 880 42.40 13.48 -0.82
CA GLY A 880 42.65 14.80 -1.41
C GLY A 880 43.95 15.51 -0.94
N SER A 881 44.35 15.27 0.33
CA SER A 881 45.59 15.84 0.86
C SER A 881 46.87 15.15 0.32
N SER A 882 46.74 13.88 -0.11
CA SER A 882 47.85 13.13 -0.72
C SER A 882 48.13 13.56 -2.17
N GLU A 883 47.13 14.02 -2.90
CA GLU A 883 47.31 14.53 -4.27
C GLU A 883 47.96 15.93 -4.31
N GLU A 884 47.68 16.82 -3.36
CA GLU A 884 48.36 18.13 -3.27
C GLU A 884 49.83 18.00 -2.87
N ILE A 885 50.18 16.99 -2.07
CA ILE A 885 51.58 16.71 -1.70
C ILE A 885 52.31 16.08 -2.88
N SER A 886 51.70 15.28 -3.73
CA SER A 886 52.34 14.70 -4.93
C SER A 886 52.64 15.69 -6.04
N ARG A 887 51.92 16.81 -6.15
CA ARG A 887 52.23 17.84 -7.16
C ARG A 887 53.39 18.75 -6.83
N ASN A 888 53.87 18.79 -5.58
CA ASN A 888 54.99 19.63 -5.15
C ASN A 888 56.29 18.88 -4.93
N SER A 889 56.40 17.60 -5.22
CA SER A 889 57.59 16.79 -4.98
C SER A 889 58.07 16.01 -6.20
N PHE A 890 58.27 16.70 -7.33
CA PHE A 890 59.13 16.21 -8.40
C PHE A 890 60.46 16.92 -8.29
N ASN A 891 61.31 16.47 -7.39
CA ASN A 891 62.79 16.52 -7.46
C ASN A 891 63.37 15.99 -6.15
N SER A 892 63.73 14.77 -6.11
CA SER A 892 65.00 14.21 -5.66
C SER A 892 64.92 12.70 -5.49
N SER A 893 65.83 12.09 -6.08
CA SER A 893 66.10 10.66 -6.27
C SER A 893 66.56 9.93 -5.02
N LEU A 894 66.43 8.60 -5.15
CA LEU A 894 67.26 7.48 -4.67
C LEU A 894 66.77 6.62 -3.49
N ASN A 895 66.49 5.39 -3.91
CA ASN A 895 66.87 4.09 -3.28
C ASN A 895 66.50 3.77 -1.81
N MET A 896 65.65 2.82 -1.57
CA MET A 896 66.04 1.45 -1.13
C MET A 896 64.78 0.60 -0.95
N GLY A 897 64.82 -0.62 -1.48
CA GLY A 897 63.74 -1.59 -1.33
C GLY A 897 63.85 -2.37 -0.02
N VAL A 898 62.72 -2.79 0.47
CA VAL A 898 62.52 -4.02 1.25
C VAL A 898 61.06 -4.46 1.02
N GLY A 899 60.86 -5.70 0.57
CA GLY A 899 59.57 -6.33 0.37
C GLY A 899 58.92 -6.73 1.71
N VAL A 900 57.60 -6.67 1.72
CA VAL A 900 56.78 -7.35 2.72
C VAL A 900 55.53 -7.87 1.99
N ASP A 901 55.31 -9.17 2.09
CA ASP A 901 54.16 -9.92 1.62
C ASP A 901 52.84 -9.46 2.25
N PRO A 902 51.75 -9.45 1.51
CA PRO A 902 50.41 -9.26 2.06
C PRO A 902 49.61 -10.55 2.07
N TYR A 903 49.71 -11.35 3.15
CA TYR A 903 48.71 -12.39 3.49
C TYR A 903 48.63 -12.49 5.02
N VAL A 904 47.62 -11.86 5.59
CA VAL A 904 47.15 -12.18 6.94
C VAL A 904 45.67 -12.50 6.89
N SER A 905 45.36 -13.76 7.02
CA SER A 905 44.02 -14.28 7.23
C SER A 905 43.59 -14.02 8.67
N PHE A 906 42.48 -13.34 8.87
CA PHE A 906 41.83 -13.24 10.16
C PHE A 906 40.86 -14.40 10.36
N HIS A 907 41.22 -15.38 11.17
CA HIS A 907 40.34 -16.27 11.90
C HIS A 907 40.07 -15.64 13.26
N GLU A 908 38.88 -15.18 13.52
CA GLU A 908 38.42 -14.97 14.90
C GLU A 908 37.31 -15.93 15.25
N SER A 909 37.64 -16.77 16.22
CA SER A 909 36.73 -17.68 16.90
C SER A 909 35.86 -16.91 17.89
N ILE A 910 34.54 -16.95 17.69
CA ILE A 910 33.57 -16.43 18.66
C ILE A 910 33.26 -17.54 19.66
N ALA A 911 33.70 -17.35 20.91
CA ALA A 911 33.31 -18.17 22.04
C ALA A 911 31.91 -17.74 22.55
N LEU A 912 31.00 -18.71 22.67
CA LEU A 912 29.70 -18.58 23.29
C LEU A 912 29.82 -18.54 24.83
N PRO A 913 29.10 -17.67 25.54
CA PRO A 913 28.96 -17.80 26.99
C PRO A 913 27.87 -18.81 27.36
N SER A 914 28.25 -19.77 28.21
CA SER A 914 27.34 -20.75 28.79
C SER A 914 26.37 -20.12 29.80
N ALA A 915 25.15 -20.65 29.78
CA ALA A 915 24.08 -20.30 30.72
C ALA A 915 24.43 -20.62 32.20
N ARG A 916 24.01 -19.71 33.07
CA ARG A 916 23.47 -19.96 34.39
C ARG A 916 22.28 -19.09 34.64
#